data_794430f3c6f6931fd0fb2b70914323af
#
_entry.id   794430f3c6f6931fd0fb2b70914323af
#
_cell.length_a   1.000
_cell.length_b   1.000
_cell.length_c   1.000
_cell.angle_alpha   90.00
_cell.angle_beta   90.00
_cell.angle_gamma   90.00
#
_symmetry.space_group_name_H-M   'P 1'
#
loop_
_entity.id
_entity.type
_entity.pdbx_description
1 polymer ?
#
loop_
_entity_poly.entity_id
_entity_poly.type
_entity_poly.pdbx_seq_one_letter_code
_entity_poly.pdbx_strand_id
1 'polypeptide(L)'
;MSVNPLGASGMDINSMVSKIVESERVPKQQRIDQDRAKIDTSISAYGRLRESLDTMKNLMANFRQEKAFAVRTVESSDENAVSATATTEAIAGRYAIDVLQLAQSHKVASEAFADDLEFGPGKLQVNLGDRVFSVEVKDKSNLVDVVRGINGASGNPGVRASIINDTNGQRLIVASDKSGIDNNIKISVDADEGNTLKKLEYKTLEERVKALEEARNAAAEALAAPLPGQDIANQDENTLIDGQETDPSKASEQKLNADGMPVDADGNLIDADLDPSLPVPPLSTLPEDTIPGWSETASGTLLDSYQAPIPELDDVALDKMSQVPGWNNSASGTLTDSYVTPKEATAEEKARMAEEDAAIAEAVATGQLTEEQAYQLKLQRMTPEERERQLKIDDTQQALKSAEESMASYDGMTEVQEAQDAIVMLDGIAQLSSENNVIEDAIDGIDLTVKGVTDPSKQKTEIGVEYDRQSVRDDIEQFVSSYNQFYQVSKELSAVDPQTGVAGPLAGDSVVRGAQSRLKSVFSANIETAPEDLKTLTEFGITGTRQGTLEINYDMLDKQLNKNFTKLEDFFGGNQGFAKKVEDAIQSMTGVTGTIRTREKSLSEQNYRLSDDQSALNRRMDSLEERTKNKFMAMQDATTKMQGQLSGMMNALG
;
A
#
# COMPACT_ATOMS: atom_id res chain seq x y z
N MET A 1 -118.45 16.60 4.91
CA MET A 1 -117.21 16.86 4.18
C MET A 1 -116.08 16.74 5.15
N SER A 2 -115.30 15.67 5.08
CA SER A 2 -114.17 15.41 5.99
C SER A 2 -112.96 16.30 5.54
N VAL A 3 -112.65 17.27 6.33
CA VAL A 3 -111.45 18.07 6.15
C VAL A 3 -110.26 17.24 6.63
N ASN A 4 -109.45 16.82 5.71
CA ASN A 4 -108.21 16.09 5.97
C ASN A 4 -107.26 17.04 6.74
N PRO A 5 -106.75 16.69 7.93
CA PRO A 5 -105.80 17.55 8.59
C PRO A 5 -104.51 17.45 7.79
N LEU A 6 -104.05 18.59 7.26
CA LEU A 6 -102.77 18.72 6.66
C LEU A 6 -101.70 18.15 7.65
N GLY A 7 -101.13 17.00 7.25
CA GLY A 7 -100.16 16.32 8.02
C GLY A 7 -99.07 17.26 8.40
N ALA A 8 -98.69 17.24 9.67
CA ALA A 8 -97.47 17.85 10.17
C ALA A 8 -96.25 17.16 9.50
N SER A 9 -95.91 17.67 8.33
CA SER A 9 -94.58 17.37 7.80
C SER A 9 -93.54 17.99 8.79
N GLY A 10 -93.04 17.14 9.65
CA GLY A 10 -91.95 17.55 10.49
C GLY A 10 -90.85 18.17 9.61
N MET A 11 -90.79 19.45 9.66
CA MET A 11 -89.71 20.17 8.96
C MET A 11 -88.41 19.63 9.47
N ASP A 12 -87.61 18.95 8.63
CA ASP A 12 -86.29 18.46 9.02
C ASP A 12 -85.34 19.68 9.19
N ILE A 13 -85.40 20.21 10.43
CA ILE A 13 -84.61 21.38 10.85
C ILE A 13 -83.13 21.14 10.61
N ASN A 14 -82.63 19.92 10.86
CA ASN A 14 -81.23 19.62 10.69
C ASN A 14 -80.80 19.74 9.22
N SER A 15 -81.61 19.23 8.28
CA SER A 15 -81.40 19.33 6.83
C SER A 15 -81.39 20.81 6.36
N MET A 16 -82.33 21.64 6.88
CA MET A 16 -82.43 23.05 6.53
C MET A 16 -81.23 23.85 7.11
N VAL A 17 -80.85 23.60 8.36
CA VAL A 17 -79.71 24.21 9.01
C VAL A 17 -78.42 23.85 8.26
N SER A 18 -78.22 22.55 7.96
CA SER A 18 -77.07 22.09 7.18
C SER A 18 -76.97 22.80 5.83
N LYS A 19 -78.07 22.90 5.06
CA LYS A 19 -78.08 23.59 3.76
C LYS A 19 -77.72 25.06 3.88
N ILE A 20 -78.20 25.78 4.89
CA ILE A 20 -77.85 27.20 5.11
C ILE A 20 -76.38 27.35 5.50
N VAL A 21 -75.89 26.50 6.41
CA VAL A 21 -74.50 26.52 6.84
C VAL A 21 -73.58 26.18 5.66
N GLU A 22 -73.96 25.16 4.89
CA GLU A 22 -73.18 24.71 3.71
C GLU A 22 -73.14 25.77 2.61
N SER A 23 -74.24 26.43 2.33
CA SER A 23 -74.29 27.53 1.35
C SER A 23 -73.38 28.74 1.71
N GLU A 24 -73.16 29.00 2.99
CA GLU A 24 -72.23 30.00 3.48
C GLU A 24 -70.79 29.49 3.58
N ARG A 25 -70.60 28.19 3.86
CA ARG A 25 -69.31 27.54 4.03
C ARG A 25 -68.59 27.32 2.71
N VAL A 26 -69.30 26.70 1.76
CA VAL A 26 -68.69 26.22 0.51
C VAL A 26 -67.88 27.30 -0.24
N PRO A 27 -68.41 28.51 -0.50
CA PRO A 27 -67.63 29.53 -1.21
C PRO A 27 -66.33 29.94 -0.48
N LYS A 28 -66.40 30.04 0.87
CA LYS A 28 -65.27 30.43 1.70
C LYS A 28 -64.24 29.33 1.80
N GLN A 29 -64.71 28.06 1.98
CA GLN A 29 -63.86 26.90 1.97
C GLN A 29 -63.12 26.74 0.64
N GLN A 30 -63.85 26.82 -0.46
CA GLN A 30 -63.25 26.72 -1.81
C GLN A 30 -62.15 27.77 -2.01
N ARG A 31 -62.36 29.00 -1.54
CA ARG A 31 -61.32 30.02 -1.61
C ARG A 31 -60.09 29.66 -0.81
N ILE A 32 -60.25 29.23 0.46
CA ILE A 32 -59.16 28.81 1.33
C ILE A 32 -58.38 27.66 0.67
N ASP A 33 -59.10 26.66 0.16
CA ASP A 33 -58.54 25.46 -0.47
C ASP A 33 -57.76 25.84 -1.75
N GLN A 34 -58.33 26.74 -2.58
CA GLN A 34 -57.66 27.23 -3.79
C GLN A 34 -56.37 28.05 -3.46
N ASP A 35 -56.46 28.93 -2.46
CA ASP A 35 -55.33 29.74 -2.07
C ASP A 35 -54.21 28.85 -1.43
N ARG A 36 -54.58 27.87 -0.62
CA ARG A 36 -53.67 26.87 -0.08
C ARG A 36 -52.99 26.07 -1.19
N ALA A 37 -53.76 25.52 -2.13
CA ALA A 37 -53.24 24.74 -3.26
C ALA A 37 -52.23 25.59 -4.10
N LYS A 38 -52.54 26.85 -4.32
CA LYS A 38 -51.59 27.78 -5.01
C LYS A 38 -50.31 27.99 -4.25
N ILE A 39 -50.42 28.21 -2.93
CA ILE A 39 -49.23 28.41 -2.08
C ILE A 39 -48.38 27.15 -2.00
N ASP A 40 -49.00 25.97 -1.79
CA ASP A 40 -48.28 24.70 -1.70
C ASP A 40 -47.59 24.36 -3.04
N THR A 41 -48.26 24.61 -4.16
CA THR A 41 -47.66 24.46 -5.49
C THR A 41 -46.49 25.43 -5.70
N SER A 42 -46.61 26.70 -5.23
CA SER A 42 -45.53 27.68 -5.33
C SER A 42 -44.35 27.31 -4.45
N ILE A 43 -44.58 26.82 -3.21
CA ILE A 43 -43.48 26.36 -2.32
C ILE A 43 -42.74 25.18 -2.96
N SER A 44 -43.48 24.19 -3.52
CA SER A 44 -42.90 23.06 -4.23
C SER A 44 -42.07 23.50 -5.46
N ALA A 45 -42.59 24.48 -6.20
CA ALA A 45 -41.90 25.06 -7.33
C ALA A 45 -40.59 25.77 -6.95
N TYR A 46 -40.58 26.54 -5.85
CA TYR A 46 -39.33 27.08 -5.33
C TYR A 46 -38.37 26.03 -4.83
N GLY A 47 -38.86 24.92 -4.24
CA GLY A 47 -38.05 23.77 -3.87
C GLY A 47 -37.30 23.19 -5.07
N ARG A 48 -37.98 22.95 -6.21
CA ARG A 48 -37.37 22.49 -7.47
C ARG A 48 -36.33 23.49 -8.01
N LEU A 49 -36.66 24.77 -7.97
CA LEU A 49 -35.75 25.82 -8.41
C LEU A 49 -34.48 25.88 -7.57
N ARG A 50 -34.62 25.77 -6.24
CA ARG A 50 -33.49 25.73 -5.32
C ARG A 50 -32.63 24.49 -5.53
N GLU A 51 -33.22 23.32 -5.67
CA GLU A 51 -32.50 22.08 -5.93
C GLU A 51 -31.62 22.17 -7.19
N SER A 52 -32.15 22.72 -8.29
CA SER A 52 -31.36 22.91 -9.52
C SER A 52 -30.21 23.90 -9.34
N LEU A 53 -30.40 24.95 -8.52
CA LEU A 53 -29.32 25.87 -8.17
C LEU A 53 -28.28 25.26 -7.24
N ASP A 54 -28.71 24.48 -6.25
CA ASP A 54 -27.81 23.82 -5.31
C ASP A 54 -26.97 22.72 -6.02
N THR A 55 -27.53 22.02 -7.00
CA THR A 55 -26.77 21.10 -7.88
C THR A 55 -25.65 21.83 -8.60
N MET A 56 -25.95 22.95 -9.23
CA MET A 56 -24.95 23.77 -9.91
C MET A 56 -23.90 24.34 -8.94
N LYS A 57 -24.30 24.73 -7.73
CA LYS A 57 -23.38 25.19 -6.68
C LYS A 57 -22.39 24.09 -6.27
N ASN A 58 -22.90 22.86 -6.10
CA ASN A 58 -22.04 21.71 -5.71
C ASN A 58 -21.01 21.40 -6.79
N LEU A 59 -21.36 21.48 -8.07
CA LEU A 59 -20.41 21.32 -9.17
C LEU A 59 -19.33 22.41 -9.15
N MET A 60 -19.70 23.65 -8.81
CA MET A 60 -18.72 24.74 -8.70
C MET A 60 -17.74 24.55 -7.55
N ALA A 61 -18.09 23.80 -6.51
CA ALA A 61 -17.18 23.50 -5.41
C ALA A 61 -15.98 22.66 -5.88
N ASN A 62 -16.14 21.79 -6.88
CA ASN A 62 -15.02 21.02 -7.46
C ASN A 62 -13.97 21.94 -8.07
N PHE A 63 -14.39 22.94 -8.85
CA PHE A 63 -13.46 23.89 -9.48
C PHE A 63 -12.72 24.81 -8.50
N ARG A 64 -13.17 24.90 -7.25
CA ARG A 64 -12.53 25.72 -6.22
C ARG A 64 -11.43 25.01 -5.45
N GLN A 65 -11.32 23.70 -5.57
CA GLN A 65 -10.23 22.97 -4.93
C GLN A 65 -8.92 23.33 -5.61
N GLU A 66 -7.91 23.73 -4.86
CA GLU A 66 -6.59 24.13 -5.38
C GLU A 66 -5.96 23.08 -6.30
N LYS A 67 -6.31 21.81 -6.06
CA LYS A 67 -5.77 20.68 -6.83
C LYS A 67 -6.68 20.20 -7.98
N ALA A 68 -7.83 20.83 -8.21
CA ALA A 68 -8.76 20.40 -9.26
C ALA A 68 -8.14 20.38 -10.67
N PHE A 69 -7.25 21.33 -10.94
CA PHE A 69 -6.54 21.45 -12.23
C PHE A 69 -5.13 20.86 -12.19
N ALA A 70 -4.73 20.26 -11.07
CA ALA A 70 -3.42 19.64 -10.90
C ALA A 70 -3.46 18.11 -11.06
N VAL A 71 -4.64 17.52 -11.20
CA VAL A 71 -4.80 16.07 -11.37
C VAL A 71 -4.07 15.60 -12.62
N ARG A 72 -3.37 14.46 -12.49
CA ARG A 72 -2.65 13.81 -13.59
C ARG A 72 -3.35 12.54 -13.99
N THR A 73 -3.33 12.24 -15.27
CA THR A 73 -3.62 10.91 -15.82
C THR A 73 -2.32 10.27 -16.24
N VAL A 74 -2.26 8.97 -16.06
CA VAL A 74 -1.11 8.15 -16.48
C VAL A 74 -1.58 7.12 -17.47
N GLU A 75 -0.92 7.06 -18.62
CA GLU A 75 -1.13 6.05 -19.64
C GLU A 75 0.14 5.21 -19.79
N SER A 76 0.01 3.89 -19.77
CA SER A 76 1.08 2.96 -20.05
C SER A 76 0.88 2.35 -21.43
N SER A 77 1.94 2.28 -22.23
CA SER A 77 1.90 1.59 -23.53
C SER A 77 1.79 0.07 -23.38
N ASP A 78 2.19 -0.49 -22.22
CA ASP A 78 2.02 -1.88 -21.83
C ASP A 78 1.70 -2.00 -20.33
N GLU A 79 0.41 -2.01 -19.99
CA GLU A 79 -0.07 -2.15 -18.62
C GLU A 79 0.26 -3.50 -17.97
N ASN A 80 0.61 -4.51 -18.78
CA ASN A 80 1.03 -5.81 -18.24
C ASN A 80 2.48 -5.79 -17.79
N ALA A 81 3.30 -4.92 -18.34
CA ALA A 81 4.70 -4.75 -17.93
C ALA A 81 4.81 -3.73 -16.80
N VAL A 82 4.26 -2.52 -16.98
CA VAL A 82 4.36 -1.43 -16.02
C VAL A 82 3.04 -0.65 -15.96
N SER A 83 2.57 -0.36 -14.77
CA SER A 83 1.57 0.68 -14.51
C SER A 83 2.17 1.74 -13.59
N ALA A 84 1.62 2.95 -13.65
CA ALA A 84 2.08 4.03 -12.79
C ALA A 84 0.92 4.82 -12.21
N THR A 85 1.16 5.45 -11.07
CA THR A 85 0.27 6.43 -10.45
C THR A 85 1.01 7.74 -10.30
N ALA A 86 0.31 8.85 -10.53
CA ALA A 86 0.91 10.16 -10.45
C ALA A 86 0.18 11.03 -9.44
N THR A 87 0.94 11.76 -8.63
CA THR A 87 0.41 12.77 -7.73
C THR A 87 0.10 14.07 -8.50
N THR A 88 -0.55 15.00 -7.85
CA THR A 88 -0.82 16.33 -8.43
C THR A 88 0.43 17.17 -8.68
N GLU A 89 1.56 16.77 -8.11
CA GLU A 89 2.86 17.44 -8.23
C GLU A 89 3.73 16.87 -9.35
N ALA A 90 3.34 15.69 -9.87
CA ALA A 90 4.07 15.02 -10.93
C ALA A 90 4.27 15.88 -12.17
N ILE A 91 5.46 15.83 -12.73
CA ILE A 91 5.81 16.55 -13.95
C ILE A 91 5.23 15.80 -15.15
N ALA A 92 4.43 16.51 -15.96
CA ALA A 92 3.90 15.96 -17.19
C ALA A 92 5.03 15.67 -18.18
N GLY A 93 5.04 14.46 -18.75
CA GLY A 93 6.10 14.01 -19.66
C GLY A 93 5.87 12.59 -20.15
N ARG A 94 6.79 12.11 -20.96
CA ARG A 94 6.84 10.72 -21.40
C ARG A 94 8.15 10.12 -20.94
N TYR A 95 8.08 8.96 -20.32
CA TYR A 95 9.17 8.27 -19.69
C TYR A 95 9.25 6.86 -20.24
N ALA A 96 10.41 6.45 -20.72
CA ALA A 96 10.63 5.11 -21.22
C ALA A 96 11.14 4.21 -20.09
N ILE A 97 10.41 3.17 -19.79
CA ILE A 97 10.68 2.24 -18.70
C ILE A 97 11.05 0.88 -19.27
N ASP A 98 12.22 0.38 -18.87
CA ASP A 98 12.64 -1.00 -19.09
C ASP A 98 12.65 -1.74 -17.75
N VAL A 99 11.85 -2.76 -17.61
CA VAL A 99 11.87 -3.65 -16.44
C VAL A 99 12.88 -4.75 -16.70
N LEU A 100 14.01 -4.68 -16.00
CA LEU A 100 15.09 -5.65 -16.12
C LEU A 100 14.81 -6.87 -15.24
N GLN A 101 14.25 -6.65 -14.04
CA GLN A 101 14.02 -7.68 -13.05
C GLN A 101 12.82 -7.32 -12.18
N LEU A 102 12.05 -8.34 -11.80
CA LEU A 102 10.97 -8.21 -10.80
C LEU A 102 11.49 -8.56 -9.41
N ALA A 103 10.96 -7.89 -8.39
CA ALA A 103 11.20 -8.29 -7.03
C ALA A 103 10.58 -9.66 -6.75
N GLN A 104 11.36 -10.52 -6.11
CA GLN A 104 10.94 -11.85 -5.69
C GLN A 104 11.18 -12.06 -4.22
N SER A 105 10.27 -12.81 -3.59
CA SER A 105 10.42 -13.22 -2.20
C SER A 105 11.25 -14.49 -2.08
N HIS A 106 12.04 -14.60 -1.04
CA HIS A 106 12.82 -15.80 -0.77
C HIS A 106 11.94 -17.00 -0.42
N LYS A 107 12.22 -18.17 -1.01
CA LYS A 107 11.54 -19.43 -0.71
C LYS A 107 12.54 -20.57 -0.61
N VAL A 108 12.45 -21.33 0.45
CA VAL A 108 13.24 -22.54 0.68
C VAL A 108 12.33 -23.74 0.90
N ALA A 109 12.74 -24.89 0.46
CA ALA A 109 11.99 -26.13 0.60
C ALA A 109 12.84 -27.25 1.18
N SER A 110 12.24 -28.10 2.00
CA SER A 110 12.87 -29.32 2.47
C SER A 110 12.84 -30.43 1.42
N GLU A 111 13.60 -31.49 1.66
CA GLU A 111 13.36 -32.76 1.00
C GLU A 111 11.96 -33.32 1.33
N ALA A 112 11.55 -34.34 0.61
CA ALA A 112 10.30 -35.03 0.89
C ALA A 112 10.45 -35.94 2.10
N PHE A 113 9.60 -35.77 3.10
CA PHE A 113 9.56 -36.56 4.31
C PHE A 113 8.41 -37.56 4.24
N ALA A 114 8.59 -38.70 4.87
CA ALA A 114 7.52 -39.67 5.11
C ALA A 114 6.48 -39.05 6.08
N ASP A 115 5.21 -39.43 5.90
CA ASP A 115 4.08 -38.87 6.68
C ASP A 115 4.18 -39.15 8.19
N ASP A 116 4.94 -40.17 8.59
CA ASP A 116 5.16 -40.62 9.97
C ASP A 116 6.47 -40.10 10.57
N LEU A 117 7.22 -39.24 9.87
CA LEU A 117 8.49 -38.73 10.39
C LEU A 117 8.23 -37.77 11.57
N GLU A 118 8.90 -38.05 12.69
CA GLU A 118 8.86 -37.22 13.89
C GLU A 118 10.10 -36.30 13.98
N PHE A 119 9.90 -35.10 14.47
CA PHE A 119 10.92 -34.08 14.68
C PHE A 119 11.07 -33.72 16.14
N GLY A 120 12.25 -33.26 16.54
CA GLY A 120 12.54 -32.74 17.86
C GLY A 120 13.07 -33.79 18.84
N PRO A 121 13.32 -33.37 20.09
CA PRO A 121 13.24 -32.00 20.61
C PRO A 121 14.34 -31.10 20.07
N GLY A 122 14.08 -29.80 20.02
CA GLY A 122 15.05 -28.80 19.58
C GLY A 122 14.44 -27.41 19.36
N LYS A 123 15.24 -26.49 18.90
CA LYS A 123 14.85 -25.12 18.64
C LYS A 123 15.21 -24.73 17.21
N LEU A 124 14.23 -24.23 16.47
CA LEU A 124 14.42 -23.58 15.18
C LEU A 124 14.60 -22.09 15.40
N GLN A 125 15.66 -21.53 14.90
CA GLN A 125 15.88 -20.09 14.84
C GLN A 125 15.76 -19.65 13.37
N VAL A 126 14.79 -18.81 13.10
CA VAL A 126 14.48 -18.32 11.76
C VAL A 126 14.78 -16.84 11.70
N ASN A 127 15.59 -16.45 10.75
CA ASN A 127 15.96 -15.07 10.47
C ASN A 127 15.28 -14.65 9.17
N LEU A 128 14.78 -13.41 9.13
CA LEU A 128 14.34 -12.74 7.92
C LEU A 128 15.06 -11.39 7.87
N GLY A 129 16.07 -11.28 7.02
CA GLY A 129 17.03 -10.18 7.10
C GLY A 129 17.65 -10.09 8.50
N ASP A 130 17.56 -8.93 9.12
CA ASP A 130 18.07 -8.66 10.46
C ASP A 130 17.16 -9.11 11.60
N ARG A 131 15.95 -9.58 11.31
CA ARG A 131 14.96 -9.96 12.33
C ARG A 131 15.00 -11.45 12.60
N VAL A 132 15.08 -11.80 13.87
CA VAL A 132 15.22 -13.19 14.35
C VAL A 132 14.05 -13.56 15.24
N PHE A 133 13.50 -14.73 15.03
CA PHE A 133 12.55 -15.35 15.95
C PHE A 133 12.87 -16.83 16.13
N SER A 134 12.36 -17.43 17.18
CA SER A 134 12.64 -18.83 17.49
C SER A 134 11.37 -19.62 17.77
N VAL A 135 11.40 -20.88 17.39
CA VAL A 135 10.31 -21.84 17.54
C VAL A 135 10.84 -23.06 18.29
N GLU A 136 10.23 -23.38 19.43
CA GLU A 136 10.54 -24.62 20.15
C GLU A 136 9.76 -25.79 19.54
N VAL A 137 10.47 -26.83 19.14
CA VAL A 137 9.93 -28.08 18.63
C VAL A 137 10.03 -29.13 19.72
N LYS A 138 8.87 -29.64 20.13
CA LYS A 138 8.79 -30.66 21.19
C LYS A 138 9.19 -32.05 20.64
N ASP A 139 9.53 -32.95 21.56
CA ASP A 139 9.75 -34.33 21.20
C ASP A 139 8.52 -34.92 20.47
N LYS A 140 8.77 -35.66 19.41
CA LYS A 140 7.75 -36.32 18.56
C LYS A 140 6.75 -35.35 17.90
N SER A 141 7.19 -34.15 17.55
CA SER A 141 6.40 -33.24 16.76
C SER A 141 6.35 -33.72 15.31
N ASN A 142 5.19 -33.58 14.66
CA ASN A 142 5.05 -33.82 13.24
C ASN A 142 5.33 -32.53 12.43
N LEU A 143 5.44 -32.66 11.11
CA LEU A 143 5.72 -31.50 10.23
C LEU A 143 4.65 -30.38 10.33
N VAL A 144 3.37 -30.77 10.58
CA VAL A 144 2.26 -29.81 10.77
C VAL A 144 2.46 -28.97 12.03
N ASP A 145 3.00 -29.58 13.10
CA ASP A 145 3.28 -28.87 14.35
C ASP A 145 4.40 -27.86 14.17
N VAL A 146 5.44 -28.22 13.40
CA VAL A 146 6.53 -27.30 13.02
C VAL A 146 5.98 -26.10 12.23
N VAL A 147 5.17 -26.35 11.20
CA VAL A 147 4.51 -25.29 10.41
C VAL A 147 3.65 -24.37 11.27
N ARG A 148 2.86 -24.96 12.18
CA ARG A 148 2.04 -24.19 13.11
C ARG A 148 2.90 -23.36 14.08
N GLY A 149 4.03 -23.93 14.52
CA GLY A 149 5.01 -23.25 15.35
C GLY A 149 5.60 -22.02 14.66
N ILE A 150 6.06 -22.17 13.41
CA ILE A 150 6.64 -21.06 12.62
C ILE A 150 5.59 -19.98 12.38
N ASN A 151 4.39 -20.35 11.89
CA ASN A 151 3.34 -19.38 11.56
C ASN A 151 2.73 -18.69 12.79
N GLY A 152 2.75 -19.36 13.94
CA GLY A 152 2.20 -18.86 15.20
C GLY A 152 3.21 -18.23 16.14
N ALA A 153 4.49 -18.16 15.77
CA ALA A 153 5.54 -17.63 16.63
C ALA A 153 5.33 -16.13 16.93
N SER A 154 5.42 -15.78 18.20
CA SER A 154 5.39 -14.37 18.60
C SER A 154 6.68 -13.70 18.15
N GLY A 155 6.57 -12.65 17.34
CA GLY A 155 7.74 -11.96 16.76
C GLY A 155 8.09 -12.41 15.35
N ASN A 156 7.31 -13.28 14.71
CA ASN A 156 7.46 -13.61 13.28
C ASN A 156 7.33 -12.34 12.41
N PRO A 157 8.38 -11.96 11.69
CA PRO A 157 8.42 -10.70 10.93
C PRO A 157 7.75 -10.77 9.54
N GLY A 158 7.15 -11.91 9.17
CA GLY A 158 6.54 -12.13 7.85
C GLY A 158 7.07 -13.39 7.16
N VAL A 159 7.42 -14.44 7.93
CA VAL A 159 7.78 -15.76 7.37
C VAL A 159 6.55 -16.65 7.40
N ARG A 160 6.25 -17.30 6.29
CA ARG A 160 5.18 -18.29 6.16
C ARG A 160 5.73 -19.67 5.88
N ALA A 161 5.29 -20.62 6.68
CA ALA A 161 5.55 -22.05 6.45
C ALA A 161 4.28 -22.72 5.90
N SER A 162 4.45 -23.63 4.96
CA SER A 162 3.40 -24.46 4.39
C SER A 162 3.91 -25.85 4.06
N ILE A 163 2.99 -26.80 3.90
CA ILE A 163 3.31 -28.18 3.50
C ILE A 163 2.75 -28.42 2.11
N ILE A 164 3.58 -28.96 1.23
CA ILE A 164 3.16 -29.48 -0.07
C ILE A 164 3.29 -30.99 -0.04
N ASN A 165 2.21 -31.69 -0.36
CA ASN A 165 2.22 -33.13 -0.55
C ASN A 165 2.61 -33.43 -1.99
N ASP A 166 3.73 -34.08 -2.16
CA ASP A 166 4.22 -34.52 -3.47
C ASP A 166 4.14 -36.07 -3.55
N THR A 167 4.46 -36.64 -4.67
CA THR A 167 4.44 -38.10 -4.89
C THR A 167 5.44 -38.87 -3.99
N ASN A 168 6.44 -38.19 -3.45
CA ASN A 168 7.51 -38.74 -2.65
C ASN A 168 7.32 -38.49 -1.13
N GLY A 169 6.30 -37.73 -0.74
CA GLY A 169 6.02 -37.40 0.66
C GLY A 169 5.66 -35.93 0.87
N GLN A 170 5.73 -35.51 2.14
CA GLN A 170 5.44 -34.11 2.54
C GLN A 170 6.72 -33.27 2.49
N ARG A 171 6.62 -32.07 1.91
CA ARG A 171 7.71 -31.09 1.90
C ARG A 171 7.30 -29.85 2.69
N LEU A 172 8.20 -29.36 3.51
CA LEU A 172 8.08 -28.05 4.13
C LEU A 172 8.55 -26.99 3.15
N ILE A 173 7.72 -25.97 2.93
CA ILE A 173 8.12 -24.75 2.24
C ILE A 173 8.06 -23.60 3.24
N VAL A 174 9.14 -22.85 3.33
CA VAL A 174 9.22 -21.62 4.11
C VAL A 174 9.46 -20.46 3.14
N ALA A 175 8.59 -19.48 3.16
CA ALA A 175 8.61 -18.33 2.25
C ALA A 175 8.55 -17.01 3.03
N SER A 176 9.22 -16.00 2.52
CA SER A 176 9.05 -14.62 2.97
C SER A 176 7.80 -14.01 2.37
N ASP A 177 7.03 -13.28 3.16
CA ASP A 177 5.93 -12.42 2.68
C ASP A 177 6.44 -11.14 1.99
N LYS A 178 7.72 -10.83 2.20
CA LYS A 178 8.39 -9.68 1.62
C LYS A 178 9.33 -10.12 0.53
N SER A 179 9.36 -9.39 -0.56
CA SER A 179 10.37 -9.51 -1.60
C SER A 179 11.60 -8.67 -1.27
N GLY A 180 12.62 -8.76 -2.11
CA GLY A 180 13.84 -8.00 -1.99
C GLY A 180 15.00 -8.76 -1.36
N ILE A 181 16.20 -8.42 -1.78
CA ILE A 181 17.45 -9.11 -1.42
C ILE A 181 17.72 -9.09 0.09
N ASP A 182 17.30 -8.04 0.78
CA ASP A 182 17.47 -7.90 2.23
C ASP A 182 16.52 -8.79 3.04
N ASN A 183 15.50 -9.38 2.41
CA ASN A 183 14.51 -10.25 3.04
C ASN A 183 14.81 -11.75 2.85
N ASN A 184 16.09 -12.11 2.91
CA ASN A 184 16.55 -13.49 2.86
C ASN A 184 16.17 -14.26 4.14
N ILE A 185 15.69 -15.48 3.95
CA ILE A 185 15.41 -16.41 5.05
C ILE A 185 16.67 -17.20 5.36
N LYS A 186 17.02 -17.29 6.64
CA LYS A 186 18.03 -18.21 7.18
C LYS A 186 17.39 -19.04 8.27
N ILE A 187 17.68 -20.33 8.29
CA ILE A 187 17.12 -21.25 9.28
C ILE A 187 18.27 -22.02 9.92
N SER A 188 18.50 -21.79 11.19
CA SER A 188 19.45 -22.55 12.00
C SER A 188 18.72 -23.43 13.01
N VAL A 189 19.29 -24.56 13.31
CA VAL A 189 18.71 -25.57 14.17
C VAL A 189 19.64 -25.85 15.34
N ASP A 190 19.12 -25.66 16.54
CA ASP A 190 19.77 -26.06 17.80
C ASP A 190 19.14 -27.36 18.29
N ALA A 191 19.81 -28.46 18.01
CA ALA A 191 19.41 -29.80 18.38
C ALA A 191 20.62 -30.77 18.41
N ASP A 192 20.49 -31.90 19.10
CA ASP A 192 21.52 -32.89 19.20
C ASP A 192 21.97 -33.45 17.83
N GLU A 193 23.19 -33.96 17.73
CA GLU A 193 23.68 -34.59 16.51
C GLU A 193 22.83 -35.80 16.13
N GLY A 194 22.47 -35.91 14.84
CA GLY A 194 21.60 -36.96 14.32
C GLY A 194 20.09 -36.70 14.50
N ASN A 195 19.68 -35.58 15.07
CA ASN A 195 18.28 -35.21 15.18
C ASN A 195 17.68 -34.87 13.82
N THR A 196 16.51 -35.43 13.50
CA THR A 196 15.77 -35.18 12.25
C THR A 196 15.45 -33.72 12.01
N LEU A 197 15.41 -32.91 13.09
CA LEU A 197 15.16 -31.45 12.98
C LEU A 197 16.25 -30.72 12.18
N LYS A 198 17.50 -31.24 12.17
CA LYS A 198 18.61 -30.68 11.37
C LYS A 198 18.34 -30.66 9.87
N LYS A 199 17.47 -31.55 9.37
CA LYS A 199 17.03 -31.55 7.97
C LYS A 199 16.18 -30.33 7.59
N LEU A 200 15.75 -29.52 8.56
CA LEU A 200 15.06 -28.27 8.35
C LEU A 200 16.01 -27.04 8.43
N GLU A 201 17.30 -27.28 8.58
CA GLU A 201 18.30 -26.21 8.52
C GLU A 201 18.45 -25.69 7.08
N TYR A 202 18.61 -24.39 6.91
CA TYR A 202 18.93 -23.79 5.62
C TYR A 202 20.19 -22.96 5.74
N LYS A 203 21.21 -23.35 4.99
CA LYS A 203 22.48 -22.65 4.83
C LYS A 203 22.80 -22.54 3.33
N THR A 204 23.16 -21.36 2.89
CA THR A 204 23.63 -21.16 1.52
C THR A 204 24.96 -21.87 1.28
N LEU A 205 25.30 -22.11 0.01
CA LEU A 205 26.61 -22.67 -0.32
C LEU A 205 27.75 -21.76 0.18
N GLU A 206 27.60 -20.46 0.00
CA GLU A 206 28.57 -19.46 0.47
C GLU A 206 28.77 -19.53 2.00
N GLU A 207 27.69 -19.62 2.77
CA GLU A 207 27.76 -19.78 4.22
C GLU A 207 28.47 -21.08 4.64
N ARG A 208 28.24 -22.18 3.90
CA ARG A 208 28.91 -23.46 4.16
C ARG A 208 30.40 -23.40 3.84
N VAL A 209 30.77 -22.76 2.72
CA VAL A 209 32.18 -22.53 2.37
C VAL A 209 32.86 -21.68 3.43
N LYS A 210 32.24 -20.57 3.83
CA LYS A 210 32.79 -19.70 4.87
C LYS A 210 32.93 -20.40 6.21
N ALA A 211 31.93 -21.18 6.61
CA ALA A 211 31.98 -21.97 7.84
C ALA A 211 33.13 -23.01 7.80
N LEU A 212 33.38 -23.62 6.64
CA LEU A 212 34.51 -24.52 6.46
C LEU A 212 35.86 -23.80 6.57
N GLU A 213 36.00 -22.63 5.97
CA GLU A 213 37.22 -21.81 6.08
C GLU A 213 37.45 -21.36 7.53
N GLU A 214 36.41 -20.87 8.20
CA GLU A 214 36.49 -20.48 9.61
C GLU A 214 36.86 -21.65 10.52
N ALA A 215 36.24 -22.83 10.32
CA ALA A 215 36.56 -24.02 11.07
C ALA A 215 38.00 -24.51 10.82
N ARG A 216 38.49 -24.46 9.57
CA ARG A 216 39.89 -24.77 9.24
C ARG A 216 40.89 -23.81 9.93
N ASN A 217 40.60 -22.53 9.89
CA ASN A 217 41.45 -21.52 10.53
C ASN A 217 41.43 -21.70 12.05
N ALA A 218 40.27 -21.94 12.67
CA ALA A 218 40.16 -22.18 14.12
C ALA A 218 40.88 -23.47 14.56
N ALA A 219 40.78 -24.56 13.79
CA ALA A 219 41.50 -25.79 14.07
C ALA A 219 43.02 -25.61 13.94
N ALA A 220 43.48 -24.87 12.92
CA ALA A 220 44.87 -24.55 12.72
C ALA A 220 45.42 -23.65 13.87
N GLU A 221 44.64 -22.65 14.29
CA GLU A 221 45.00 -21.79 15.42
C GLU A 221 45.06 -22.55 16.75
N ALA A 222 44.09 -23.41 17.01
CA ALA A 222 44.08 -24.25 18.23
C ALA A 222 45.28 -25.19 18.30
N LEU A 223 45.69 -25.76 17.18
CA LEU A 223 46.92 -26.60 17.09
C LEU A 223 48.21 -25.79 17.24
N ALA A 224 48.25 -24.58 16.66
CA ALA A 224 49.45 -23.69 16.72
C ALA A 224 49.61 -22.97 18.05
N ALA A 225 48.58 -22.95 18.91
CA ALA A 225 48.64 -22.30 20.21
C ALA A 225 49.82 -22.88 21.08
N PRO A 226 50.69 -22.03 21.66
CA PRO A 226 51.80 -22.51 22.46
C PRO A 226 51.33 -23.27 23.70
N LEU A 227 52.15 -24.21 24.17
CA LEU A 227 51.85 -24.94 25.40
C LEU A 227 51.89 -24.00 26.59
N PRO A 228 50.99 -24.18 27.58
CA PRO A 228 51.03 -23.39 28.80
C PRO A 228 52.36 -23.63 29.54
N GLY A 229 53.07 -22.53 29.86
CA GLY A 229 54.34 -22.54 30.58
C GLY A 229 55.61 -22.50 29.72
N GLN A 230 55.53 -22.37 28.41
CA GLN A 230 56.62 -21.89 27.59
C GLN A 230 56.54 -20.37 27.48
N ASP A 231 57.24 -19.65 28.37
CA ASP A 231 57.54 -18.25 28.17
C ASP A 231 58.26 -18.09 26.83
N ILE A 232 57.77 -17.21 25.99
CA ILE A 232 58.49 -16.69 24.84
C ILE A 232 59.58 -15.74 25.38
N ALA A 233 60.51 -16.27 26.13
CA ALA A 233 61.74 -15.59 26.57
C ALA A 233 62.88 -16.17 25.74
N ASN A 234 63.33 -15.39 24.82
CA ASN A 234 64.51 -15.48 23.95
C ASN A 234 64.20 -15.80 22.46
N GLN A 235 63.57 -14.85 21.79
CA GLN A 235 64.03 -14.53 20.45
C GLN A 235 64.84 -13.23 20.56
N ASP A 236 66.14 -13.39 20.36
CA ASP A 236 67.13 -12.32 20.36
C ASP A 236 66.66 -11.15 19.49
N GLU A 237 66.63 -9.98 20.11
CA GLU A 237 66.83 -8.68 19.44
C GLU A 237 68.17 -8.72 18.71
N ASN A 238 68.25 -9.19 17.51
CA ASN A 238 69.25 -8.74 16.57
C ASN A 238 69.05 -9.21 15.13
N THR A 239 68.07 -8.62 14.49
CA THR A 239 68.14 -8.30 13.06
C THR A 239 67.19 -7.14 12.80
N LEU A 240 67.65 -5.96 13.17
CA LEU A 240 67.15 -4.73 12.57
C LEU A 240 67.52 -4.76 11.09
N ILE A 241 66.65 -5.19 10.25
CA ILE A 241 66.64 -4.77 8.86
C ILE A 241 65.80 -3.52 8.81
N ASP A 242 66.48 -2.44 8.50
CA ASP A 242 66.02 -1.12 8.16
C ASP A 242 64.78 -1.18 7.27
N GLY A 243 63.60 -1.10 7.84
CA GLY A 243 62.31 -1.06 7.18
C GLY A 243 61.68 0.28 7.46
N GLN A 244 61.79 1.17 6.51
CA GLN A 244 61.12 2.46 6.49
C GLN A 244 59.70 2.34 6.99
N GLU A 245 59.39 3.07 8.07
CA GLU A 245 58.05 3.47 8.45
C GLU A 245 57.39 4.21 7.26
N THR A 246 56.48 3.59 6.58
CA THR A 246 55.57 4.31 5.70
C THR A 246 54.42 4.84 6.54
N ASP A 247 54.54 6.10 6.91
CA ASP A 247 53.49 6.93 7.47
C ASP A 247 52.26 6.89 6.52
N PRO A 248 51.06 6.44 6.96
CA PRO A 248 49.89 6.40 6.13
C PRO A 248 49.34 7.78 5.72
N SER A 249 49.97 8.87 6.19
CA SER A 249 49.56 10.25 5.89
C SER A 249 50.14 10.85 4.63
N LYS A 250 50.96 10.11 3.87
CA LYS A 250 51.49 10.56 2.58
C LYS A 250 50.97 9.69 1.43
N ALA A 251 49.67 9.64 1.26
CA ALA A 251 49.09 9.36 -0.05
C ALA A 251 49.42 10.57 -0.94
N SER A 252 50.34 10.39 -1.88
CA SER A 252 50.70 11.39 -2.87
C SER A 252 49.44 11.74 -3.67
N GLU A 253 49.00 13.01 -3.57
CA GLU A 253 48.02 13.59 -4.48
C GLU A 253 48.58 13.47 -5.91
N GLN A 254 48.04 12.53 -6.69
CA GLN A 254 48.23 12.54 -8.14
C GLN A 254 47.55 13.80 -8.67
N LYS A 255 48.33 14.72 -9.22
CA LYS A 255 47.76 15.89 -9.90
C LYS A 255 47.10 15.43 -11.19
N LEU A 256 45.84 15.76 -11.32
CA LEU A 256 45.06 15.57 -12.54
C LEU A 256 45.02 16.91 -13.30
N ASN A 257 45.05 16.86 -14.63
CA ASN A 257 44.79 18.02 -15.49
C ASN A 257 43.31 18.43 -15.48
N ALA A 258 42.96 19.50 -16.18
CA ALA A 258 41.59 20.01 -16.29
C ALA A 258 40.60 19.02 -16.90
N ASP A 259 41.05 17.97 -17.56
CA ASP A 259 40.27 16.90 -18.18
C ASP A 259 40.27 15.59 -17.37
N GLY A 260 40.85 15.61 -16.13
CA GLY A 260 40.79 14.47 -15.20
C GLY A 260 41.83 13.37 -15.49
N MET A 261 42.90 13.63 -16.27
CA MET A 261 43.93 12.64 -16.56
C MET A 261 45.19 12.86 -15.72
N PRO A 262 45.88 11.78 -15.28
CA PRO A 262 47.07 11.89 -14.45
C PRO A 262 48.27 12.50 -15.21
N VAL A 263 48.95 13.46 -14.58
CA VAL A 263 50.12 14.15 -15.13
C VAL A 263 51.30 14.02 -14.18
N ASP A 264 52.53 14.06 -14.76
CA ASP A 264 53.78 14.06 -13.99
C ASP A 264 54.01 15.40 -13.28
N ALA A 265 55.12 15.52 -12.54
CA ALA A 265 55.47 16.70 -11.74
C ALA A 265 55.61 17.97 -12.62
N ASP A 266 55.88 17.82 -13.89
CA ASP A 266 56.11 18.88 -14.87
C ASP A 266 54.87 19.19 -15.73
N GLY A 267 53.76 18.48 -15.49
CA GLY A 267 52.45 18.76 -16.12
C GLY A 267 52.23 18.04 -17.47
N ASN A 268 53.04 17.05 -17.82
CA ASN A 268 52.83 16.24 -19.01
C ASN A 268 51.99 15.00 -18.70
N LEU A 269 51.14 14.59 -19.64
CA LEU A 269 50.34 13.36 -19.54
C LEU A 269 51.25 12.15 -19.38
N ILE A 270 51.00 11.33 -18.38
CA ILE A 270 51.66 10.03 -18.25
C ILE A 270 50.96 9.12 -19.25
N ASP A 271 51.58 8.99 -20.43
CA ASP A 271 51.14 8.06 -21.47
C ASP A 271 51.45 6.64 -20.95
N ALA A 272 50.41 5.90 -20.61
CA ALA A 272 50.53 4.45 -20.47
C ALA A 272 50.57 3.87 -21.91
N ASP A 273 51.79 3.84 -22.47
CA ASP A 273 52.06 3.11 -23.69
C ASP A 273 51.67 1.64 -23.48
N LEU A 274 50.45 1.31 -23.84
CA LEU A 274 50.05 -0.04 -24.18
C LEU A 274 50.72 -0.34 -25.50
N ASP A 275 51.82 -1.11 -25.45
CA ASP A 275 52.48 -1.68 -26.60
C ASP A 275 51.44 -2.47 -27.44
N PRO A 276 51.06 -1.98 -28.61
CA PRO A 276 50.04 -2.64 -29.44
C PRO A 276 50.51 -3.99 -30.04
N SER A 277 51.70 -4.44 -29.72
CA SER A 277 52.29 -5.71 -30.16
C SER A 277 52.15 -6.85 -29.16
N LEU A 278 51.63 -6.62 -27.95
CA LEU A 278 51.30 -7.69 -27.03
C LEU A 278 49.93 -8.26 -27.42
N PRO A 279 49.79 -9.58 -27.64
CA PRO A 279 48.50 -10.18 -27.86
C PRO A 279 47.65 -9.95 -26.61
N VAL A 280 46.50 -9.28 -26.80
CA VAL A 280 45.47 -9.22 -25.79
C VAL A 280 45.14 -10.68 -25.45
N PRO A 281 45.31 -11.14 -24.20
CA PRO A 281 44.89 -12.48 -23.83
C PRO A 281 43.40 -12.57 -24.15
N PRO A 282 42.93 -13.66 -24.80
CA PRO A 282 41.51 -13.84 -25.03
C PRO A 282 40.81 -13.73 -23.66
N LEU A 283 39.78 -12.91 -23.56
CA LEU A 283 38.92 -12.91 -22.38
C LEU A 283 38.42 -14.35 -22.27
N SER A 284 38.95 -15.08 -21.31
CA SER A 284 38.43 -16.39 -20.96
C SER A 284 37.02 -16.17 -20.43
N THR A 285 36.06 -16.85 -21.01
CA THR A 285 34.66 -16.81 -20.60
C THR A 285 34.30 -18.01 -19.75
N LEU A 286 35.30 -18.83 -19.39
CA LEU A 286 35.09 -20.02 -18.56
C LEU A 286 35.21 -19.66 -17.06
N PRO A 287 34.27 -20.11 -16.22
CA PRO A 287 34.32 -19.83 -14.78
C PRO A 287 35.58 -20.35 -14.08
N GLU A 288 36.20 -21.44 -14.58
CA GLU A 288 37.46 -21.97 -14.06
C GLU A 288 38.65 -21.02 -14.14
N ASP A 289 38.60 -20.06 -15.07
CA ASP A 289 39.65 -19.03 -15.18
C ASP A 289 39.40 -17.84 -14.29
N THR A 290 38.17 -17.70 -13.76
CA THR A 290 37.76 -16.57 -12.95
C THR A 290 37.60 -16.92 -11.46
N ILE A 291 37.34 -18.17 -11.14
CA ILE A 291 37.12 -18.63 -9.77
C ILE A 291 38.12 -19.74 -9.42
N PRO A 292 39.10 -19.49 -8.53
CA PRO A 292 40.03 -20.54 -8.13
C PRO A 292 39.31 -21.78 -7.56
N GLY A 293 39.66 -22.97 -8.09
CA GLY A 293 39.08 -24.23 -7.65
C GLY A 293 37.84 -24.69 -8.42
N TRP A 294 37.37 -23.92 -9.39
CA TRP A 294 36.25 -24.35 -10.24
C TRP A 294 36.75 -25.07 -11.50
N SER A 295 36.08 -26.18 -11.83
CA SER A 295 36.31 -26.89 -13.08
C SER A 295 34.99 -27.19 -13.77
N GLU A 296 34.96 -27.07 -15.10
CA GLU A 296 33.75 -27.28 -15.89
C GLU A 296 33.36 -28.78 -15.89
N THR A 297 32.13 -29.07 -15.43
CA THR A 297 31.54 -30.42 -15.54
C THR A 297 30.61 -30.50 -16.73
N ALA A 298 30.20 -31.70 -17.10
CA ALA A 298 29.31 -31.96 -18.23
C ALA A 298 27.91 -31.29 -18.06
N SER A 299 27.52 -30.83 -16.88
CA SER A 299 26.26 -30.12 -16.60
C SER A 299 26.33 -28.62 -16.79
N GLY A 300 27.56 -28.04 -16.81
CA GLY A 300 27.76 -26.60 -17.05
C GLY A 300 27.27 -25.71 -15.93
N THR A 301 27.03 -26.23 -14.72
CA THR A 301 26.62 -25.44 -13.56
C THR A 301 27.75 -25.28 -12.55
N LEU A 302 27.94 -24.08 -11.99
CA LEU A 302 28.97 -23.76 -10.98
C LEU A 302 28.89 -24.64 -9.73
N LEU A 303 27.70 -25.13 -9.39
CA LEU A 303 27.45 -25.90 -8.17
C LEU A 303 28.00 -27.34 -8.18
N ASP A 304 28.16 -27.94 -9.37
CA ASP A 304 28.54 -29.36 -9.51
C ASP A 304 30.05 -29.58 -9.54
N SER A 305 30.85 -28.53 -9.63
CA SER A 305 32.27 -28.63 -9.97
C SER A 305 33.21 -27.85 -9.05
N TYR A 306 32.68 -27.23 -8.00
CA TYR A 306 33.55 -26.51 -7.09
C TYR A 306 34.36 -27.47 -6.21
N GLN A 307 35.65 -27.50 -6.40
CA GLN A 307 36.61 -28.06 -5.47
C GLN A 307 37.37 -26.91 -4.83
N ALA A 308 37.21 -26.74 -3.52
CA ALA A 308 37.99 -25.74 -2.79
C ALA A 308 39.48 -25.88 -3.13
N PRO A 309 40.16 -24.80 -3.54
CA PRO A 309 41.59 -24.86 -3.77
C PRO A 309 42.26 -25.34 -2.51
N ILE A 310 42.94 -26.48 -2.58
CA ILE A 310 43.85 -26.90 -1.52
C ILE A 310 44.96 -25.87 -1.54
N PRO A 311 45.15 -25.07 -0.47
CA PRO A 311 46.28 -24.15 -0.45
C PRO A 311 47.55 -25.02 -0.65
N GLU A 312 48.27 -24.81 -1.73
CA GLU A 312 49.63 -25.30 -1.83
C GLU A 312 50.39 -24.63 -0.67
N LEU A 313 50.55 -25.41 0.39
CA LEU A 313 51.45 -25.01 1.48
C LEU A 313 52.85 -24.91 0.82
N ASP A 314 53.30 -23.70 0.62
CA ASP A 314 54.69 -23.46 0.22
C ASP A 314 55.60 -24.32 1.09
N ASP A 315 56.64 -24.90 0.48
CA ASP A 315 57.65 -25.70 1.20
C ASP A 315 58.22 -24.95 2.44
N VAL A 316 58.15 -23.61 2.45
CA VAL A 316 58.51 -22.74 3.56
C VAL A 316 57.49 -22.82 4.73
N ALA A 317 56.20 -23.10 4.48
CA ALA A 317 55.21 -23.28 5.54
C ALA A 317 55.34 -24.66 6.19
N LEU A 318 55.63 -25.69 5.40
CA LEU A 318 55.94 -27.04 5.88
C LEU A 318 57.23 -27.04 6.73
N ASP A 319 58.23 -26.26 6.36
CA ASP A 319 59.47 -26.15 7.12
C ASP A 319 59.26 -25.36 8.45
N LYS A 320 58.36 -24.40 8.48
CA LYS A 320 57.97 -23.70 9.72
C LYS A 320 57.13 -24.57 10.66
N MET A 321 56.29 -25.47 10.14
CA MET A 321 55.49 -26.40 10.92
C MET A 321 56.37 -27.51 11.55
N SER A 322 57.46 -27.92 10.88
CA SER A 322 58.44 -28.86 11.45
C SER A 322 59.31 -28.28 12.60
N GLN A 323 59.24 -26.95 12.77
CA GLN A 323 59.99 -26.26 13.86
C GLN A 323 59.12 -26.05 15.11
N VAL A 324 57.87 -26.40 15.13
CA VAL A 324 57.03 -26.34 16.34
C VAL A 324 57.51 -27.43 17.32
N PRO A 325 57.94 -27.07 18.52
CA PRO A 325 58.42 -28.07 19.48
C PRO A 325 57.36 -29.14 19.76
N GLY A 326 57.73 -30.41 19.54
CA GLY A 326 56.85 -31.53 19.79
C GLY A 326 56.02 -32.06 18.59
N TRP A 327 56.12 -31.41 17.41
CA TRP A 327 55.42 -31.89 16.20
C TRP A 327 56.32 -32.71 15.28
N ASN A 328 55.83 -33.87 14.88
CA ASN A 328 56.51 -34.73 13.93
C ASN A 328 55.61 -35.00 12.74
N ASN A 329 56.11 -34.85 11.51
CA ASN A 329 55.41 -35.14 10.29
C ASN A 329 55.27 -36.67 10.16
N SER A 330 54.08 -37.21 10.36
CA SER A 330 53.82 -38.65 10.19
C SER A 330 53.54 -39.02 8.74
N ALA A 331 53.81 -40.23 8.36
CA ALA A 331 53.62 -40.73 7.00
C ALA A 331 52.14 -40.72 6.50
N SER A 332 51.16 -40.50 7.38
CA SER A 332 49.73 -40.43 7.06
C SER A 332 49.28 -39.02 6.66
N GLY A 333 50.11 -37.98 6.89
CA GLY A 333 49.76 -36.61 6.52
C GLY A 333 48.60 -35.98 7.32
N THR A 334 48.11 -36.65 8.38
CA THR A 334 47.11 -36.10 9.27
C THR A 334 47.74 -35.51 10.53
N LEU A 335 47.37 -34.26 10.89
CA LEU A 335 47.90 -33.53 12.02
C LEU A 335 47.59 -34.14 13.39
N THR A 336 46.70 -35.14 13.45
CA THR A 336 46.17 -35.70 14.70
C THR A 336 47.03 -36.80 15.35
N ASP A 337 47.92 -37.50 14.56
CA ASP A 337 48.60 -38.70 15.05
C ASP A 337 49.98 -38.45 15.69
N SER A 338 50.49 -37.23 15.74
CA SER A 338 51.91 -37.04 16.05
C SER A 338 52.27 -35.87 17.02
N TYR A 339 51.26 -35.31 17.68
CA TYR A 339 51.59 -34.27 18.66
C TYR A 339 52.00 -34.84 20.02
N VAL A 340 53.24 -34.59 20.39
CA VAL A 340 53.75 -34.92 21.72
C VAL A 340 53.93 -33.61 22.48
N THR A 341 53.24 -33.46 23.61
CA THR A 341 53.43 -32.31 24.49
C THR A 341 54.86 -32.20 24.91
N PRO A 342 55.55 -31.04 24.70
CA PRO A 342 56.92 -30.82 25.14
C PRO A 342 56.91 -30.60 26.67
N LYS A 343 56.74 -31.63 27.43
CA LYS A 343 57.14 -31.68 28.84
C LYS A 343 58.57 -32.14 28.92
N GLU A 344 59.41 -31.40 29.62
CA GLU A 344 60.67 -31.95 30.14
C GLU A 344 60.35 -32.98 31.23
N ALA A 345 59.68 -34.07 30.85
CA ALA A 345 59.48 -35.22 31.70
C ALA A 345 60.81 -35.96 31.80
N THR A 346 61.21 -36.29 32.99
CA THR A 346 62.35 -37.20 33.19
C THR A 346 62.14 -38.48 32.39
N ALA A 347 63.19 -39.11 31.94
CA ALA A 347 63.10 -40.35 31.15
C ALA A 347 62.25 -41.43 31.83
N GLU A 348 62.23 -41.46 33.16
CA GLU A 348 61.37 -42.35 33.96
C GLU A 348 59.89 -41.99 33.93
N GLU A 349 59.54 -40.72 33.91
CA GLU A 349 58.17 -40.25 33.83
C GLU A 349 57.57 -40.45 32.42
N LYS A 350 58.39 -40.28 31.38
CA LYS A 350 58.03 -40.63 30.00
C LYS A 350 57.83 -42.11 29.80
N ALA A 351 58.67 -42.95 30.41
CA ALA A 351 58.51 -44.40 30.34
C ALA A 351 57.22 -44.90 31.07
N ARG A 352 56.90 -44.32 32.22
CA ARG A 352 55.68 -44.63 32.97
C ARG A 352 54.42 -44.17 32.23
N MET A 353 54.45 -42.97 31.64
CA MET A 353 53.31 -42.49 30.82
C MET A 353 53.07 -43.38 29.59
N ALA A 354 54.14 -43.83 28.94
CA ALA A 354 54.04 -44.73 27.79
C ALA A 354 53.50 -46.10 28.15
N GLU A 355 53.89 -46.64 29.33
CA GLU A 355 53.41 -47.95 29.85
C GLU A 355 51.93 -47.84 30.23
N GLU A 356 51.50 -46.74 30.84
CA GLU A 356 50.11 -46.47 31.19
C GLU A 356 49.22 -46.19 29.96
N ASP A 357 49.73 -45.51 28.94
CA ASP A 357 49.03 -45.32 27.68
C ASP A 357 48.86 -46.64 26.89
N ALA A 358 49.88 -47.50 26.92
CA ALA A 358 49.80 -48.83 26.36
C ALA A 358 48.76 -49.71 27.10
N ALA A 359 48.70 -49.61 28.43
CA ALA A 359 47.68 -50.30 29.22
C ALA A 359 46.25 -49.82 28.95
N ILE A 360 46.04 -48.54 28.73
CA ILE A 360 44.74 -48.00 28.32
C ILE A 360 44.36 -48.47 26.90
N ALA A 361 45.32 -48.46 25.97
CA ALA A 361 45.10 -48.96 24.62
C ALA A 361 44.74 -50.46 24.59
N GLU A 362 45.42 -51.27 25.43
CA GLU A 362 45.15 -52.68 25.58
C GLU A 362 43.76 -52.93 26.24
N ALA A 363 43.36 -52.09 27.20
CA ALA A 363 42.04 -52.15 27.83
C ALA A 363 40.91 -51.77 26.85
N VAL A 364 41.14 -50.84 25.93
CA VAL A 364 40.21 -50.52 24.83
C VAL A 364 40.14 -51.70 23.83
N ALA A 365 41.28 -52.24 23.43
CA ALA A 365 41.37 -53.33 22.48
C ALA A 365 40.72 -54.61 23.00
N THR A 366 40.77 -54.88 24.34
CA THR A 366 40.11 -56.01 24.99
C THR A 366 38.66 -55.74 25.38
N GLY A 367 38.09 -54.57 25.11
CA GLY A 367 36.72 -54.23 25.44
C GLY A 367 36.43 -54.01 26.93
N GLN A 368 37.45 -53.79 27.73
CA GLN A 368 37.32 -53.49 29.16
C GLN A 368 37.05 -52.02 29.43
N LEU A 369 37.45 -51.14 28.50
CA LEU A 369 37.18 -49.72 28.50
C LEU A 369 36.57 -49.31 27.16
N THR A 370 35.61 -48.39 27.18
CA THR A 370 35.15 -47.75 25.95
C THR A 370 36.15 -46.66 25.57
N GLU A 371 36.18 -46.29 24.28
CA GLU A 371 37.02 -45.17 23.78
C GLU A 371 36.77 -43.89 24.57
N GLU A 372 35.50 -43.59 24.89
CA GLU A 372 35.09 -42.46 25.71
C GLU A 372 35.69 -42.50 27.13
N GLN A 373 35.66 -43.67 27.78
CA GLN A 373 36.25 -43.84 29.11
C GLN A 373 37.78 -43.71 29.09
N ALA A 374 38.42 -44.22 28.04
CA ALA A 374 39.86 -44.08 27.83
C ALA A 374 40.25 -42.60 27.61
N TYR A 375 39.44 -41.85 26.84
CA TYR A 375 39.62 -40.41 26.62
C TYR A 375 39.46 -39.62 27.92
N GLN A 376 38.43 -39.87 28.70
CA GLN A 376 38.21 -39.22 30.01
C GLN A 376 39.35 -39.49 31.00
N LEU A 377 39.93 -40.69 31.01
CA LEU A 377 41.10 -41.04 31.80
C LEU A 377 42.34 -40.25 31.36
N LYS A 378 42.54 -40.03 30.05
CA LYS A 378 43.62 -39.19 29.53
C LYS A 378 43.43 -37.72 29.94
N LEU A 379 42.23 -37.17 29.82
CA LEU A 379 41.90 -35.81 30.24
C LEU A 379 42.11 -35.57 31.74
N GLN A 380 41.82 -36.56 32.61
CA GLN A 380 42.02 -36.45 34.06
C GLN A 380 43.50 -36.35 34.47
N ARG A 381 44.39 -36.82 33.65
CA ARG A 381 45.86 -36.80 33.89
C ARG A 381 46.52 -35.50 33.46
N MET A 382 45.85 -34.75 32.55
CA MET A 382 46.36 -33.47 32.07
C MET A 382 46.25 -32.39 33.16
N THR A 383 47.17 -31.43 33.15
CA THR A 383 47.02 -30.23 33.95
C THR A 383 45.74 -29.48 33.52
N PRO A 384 45.17 -28.64 34.37
CA PRO A 384 43.99 -27.85 33.99
C PRO A 384 44.14 -27.10 32.69
N GLU A 385 45.32 -26.51 32.44
CA GLU A 385 45.63 -25.72 31.24
C GLU A 385 45.80 -26.63 30.00
N GLU A 386 46.46 -27.76 30.12
CA GLU A 386 46.57 -28.77 29.05
C GLU A 386 45.22 -29.34 28.67
N ARG A 387 44.38 -29.58 29.67
CA ARG A 387 43.01 -30.09 29.47
C ARG A 387 42.15 -29.07 28.69
N GLU A 388 42.20 -27.78 29.06
CA GLU A 388 41.47 -26.71 28.37
C GLU A 388 41.91 -26.60 26.91
N ARG A 389 43.20 -26.67 26.65
CA ARG A 389 43.77 -26.70 25.31
C ARG A 389 43.29 -27.93 24.51
N GLN A 390 43.35 -29.11 25.09
CA GLN A 390 42.90 -30.35 24.41
C GLN A 390 41.41 -30.29 24.07
N LEU A 391 40.59 -29.82 25.00
CA LEU A 391 39.13 -29.65 24.74
C LEU A 391 38.89 -28.64 23.60
N LYS A 392 39.67 -27.55 23.58
CA LYS A 392 39.56 -26.55 22.46
C LYS A 392 39.97 -27.18 21.12
N ILE A 393 41.03 -28.01 21.11
CA ILE A 393 41.45 -28.73 19.89
C ILE A 393 40.33 -29.68 19.43
N ASP A 394 39.78 -30.45 20.34
CA ASP A 394 38.72 -31.42 20.03
C ASP A 394 37.46 -30.73 19.53
N ASP A 395 37.04 -29.64 20.18
CA ASP A 395 35.89 -28.80 19.74
C ASP A 395 36.10 -28.22 18.33
N THR A 396 37.31 -27.71 18.05
CA THR A 396 37.61 -27.15 16.72
C THR A 396 37.73 -28.23 15.65
N GLN A 397 38.25 -29.41 15.98
CA GLN A 397 38.30 -30.56 15.07
C GLN A 397 36.90 -31.11 14.78
N GLN A 398 36.03 -31.17 15.79
CA GLN A 398 34.66 -31.60 15.62
C GLN A 398 33.89 -30.57 14.75
N ALA A 399 34.11 -29.25 14.98
CA ALA A 399 33.56 -28.20 14.14
C ALA A 399 34.04 -28.33 12.69
N LEU A 400 35.34 -28.59 12.46
CA LEU A 400 35.89 -28.78 11.12
C LEU A 400 35.26 -30.01 10.45
N LYS A 401 35.17 -31.15 11.15
CA LYS A 401 34.53 -32.36 10.61
C LYS A 401 33.06 -32.12 10.25
N SER A 402 32.30 -31.41 11.10
CA SER A 402 30.91 -31.06 10.82
C SER A 402 30.79 -30.14 9.61
N ALA A 403 31.72 -29.19 9.42
CA ALA A 403 31.77 -28.32 8.28
C ALA A 403 32.12 -29.08 6.98
N GLU A 404 33.09 -30.03 7.03
CA GLU A 404 33.44 -30.91 5.93
C GLU A 404 32.27 -31.81 5.52
N GLU A 405 31.57 -32.40 6.50
CA GLU A 405 30.37 -33.24 6.26
C GLU A 405 29.25 -32.37 5.63
N SER A 406 29.05 -31.15 6.09
CA SER A 406 28.09 -30.22 5.51
C SER A 406 28.42 -29.84 4.06
N MET A 407 29.68 -29.86 3.69
CA MET A 407 30.09 -29.65 2.28
C MET A 407 29.91 -30.90 1.43
N ALA A 408 30.19 -32.09 1.99
CA ALA A 408 30.17 -33.36 1.25
C ALA A 408 28.74 -33.92 1.03
N SER A 409 27.85 -33.73 1.99
CA SER A 409 26.47 -34.23 1.97
C SER A 409 25.56 -33.29 2.76
N TYR A 410 24.99 -32.29 2.08
CA TYR A 410 24.04 -31.38 2.67
C TYR A 410 22.62 -31.95 2.56
N ASP A 411 22.03 -32.33 3.68
CA ASP A 411 20.67 -32.86 3.74
C ASP A 411 19.64 -31.83 4.25
N GLY A 412 19.99 -30.53 4.34
CA GLY A 412 19.12 -29.44 4.75
C GLY A 412 18.15 -28.96 3.68
N MET A 413 17.48 -27.87 3.97
CA MET A 413 16.56 -27.24 3.01
C MET A 413 17.33 -26.63 1.84
N THR A 414 16.70 -26.61 0.67
CA THR A 414 17.24 -26.03 -0.56
C THR A 414 16.48 -24.77 -0.96
N GLU A 415 17.17 -23.85 -1.59
CA GLU A 415 16.56 -22.67 -2.18
C GLU A 415 15.73 -23.04 -3.41
N VAL A 416 14.49 -22.55 -3.43
CA VAL A 416 13.55 -22.74 -4.56
C VAL A 416 13.38 -21.43 -5.34
N GLN A 417 13.48 -20.34 -4.63
CA GLN A 417 13.35 -19.00 -5.19
C GLN A 417 14.24 -18.03 -4.43
N GLU A 418 15.16 -17.42 -5.13
CA GLU A 418 16.06 -16.41 -4.61
C GLU A 418 15.31 -15.10 -4.33
N ALA A 419 15.71 -14.41 -3.27
CA ALA A 419 15.24 -13.06 -2.98
C ALA A 419 15.89 -12.07 -3.95
N GLN A 420 15.07 -11.28 -4.61
CA GLN A 420 15.54 -10.32 -5.62
C GLN A 420 14.79 -9.01 -5.49
N ASP A 421 15.49 -7.92 -5.76
CA ASP A 421 14.89 -6.60 -5.91
C ASP A 421 14.29 -6.42 -7.29
N ALA A 422 13.29 -5.56 -7.40
CA ALA A 422 12.86 -5.05 -8.69
C ALA A 422 13.93 -4.09 -9.22
N ILE A 423 14.29 -4.24 -10.47
CA ILE A 423 15.26 -3.37 -11.17
C ILE A 423 14.60 -2.84 -12.43
N VAL A 424 14.56 -1.52 -12.54
CA VAL A 424 14.07 -0.85 -13.75
C VAL A 424 15.11 0.14 -14.26
N MET A 425 15.15 0.33 -15.56
CA MET A 425 15.93 1.36 -16.23
C MET A 425 15.00 2.45 -16.74
N LEU A 426 15.17 3.66 -16.24
CA LEU A 426 14.43 4.85 -16.63
C LEU A 426 15.17 5.57 -17.75
N ASP A 427 14.50 5.78 -18.89
CA ASP A 427 15.01 6.47 -20.10
C ASP A 427 16.35 5.92 -20.63
N GLY A 428 16.76 4.73 -20.17
CA GLY A 428 18.07 4.14 -20.49
C GLY A 428 19.25 4.85 -19.80
N ILE A 429 19.00 5.69 -18.79
CA ILE A 429 20.00 6.51 -18.11
C ILE A 429 20.10 6.13 -16.63
N ALA A 430 18.98 6.05 -15.93
CA ALA A 430 18.94 5.81 -14.49
C ALA A 430 18.43 4.40 -14.18
N GLN A 431 19.20 3.65 -13.41
CA GLN A 431 18.78 2.36 -12.87
C GLN A 431 18.19 2.60 -11.47
N LEU A 432 16.96 2.16 -11.26
CA LEU A 432 16.26 2.21 -9.99
C LEU A 432 16.08 0.79 -9.47
N SER A 433 16.21 0.63 -8.16
CA SER A 433 15.99 -0.64 -7.46
C SER A 433 14.99 -0.45 -6.33
N SER A 434 14.15 -1.46 -6.09
CA SER A 434 13.19 -1.49 -4.97
C SER A 434 13.07 -2.91 -4.44
N GLU A 435 12.95 -3.04 -3.12
CA GLU A 435 12.71 -4.33 -2.46
C GLU A 435 11.39 -5.00 -2.89
N ASN A 436 10.47 -4.25 -3.47
CA ASN A 436 9.18 -4.76 -3.94
C ASN A 436 8.89 -4.31 -5.38
N ASN A 437 7.78 -4.78 -5.95
CA ASN A 437 7.38 -4.43 -7.30
C ASN A 437 6.72 -3.04 -7.42
N VAL A 438 6.80 -2.22 -6.39
CA VAL A 438 6.36 -0.82 -6.38
C VAL A 438 7.58 0.05 -6.12
N ILE A 439 7.94 0.89 -7.07
CA ILE A 439 9.03 1.85 -6.95
C ILE A 439 8.40 3.20 -6.64
N GLU A 440 8.39 3.55 -5.37
CA GLU A 440 7.84 4.82 -4.90
C GLU A 440 8.75 5.96 -5.33
N ASP A 441 8.14 7.06 -5.76
CA ASP A 441 8.83 8.28 -6.19
C ASP A 441 9.96 8.03 -7.22
N ALA A 442 9.70 7.06 -8.10
CA ALA A 442 10.64 6.71 -9.17
C ALA A 442 10.98 7.91 -10.07
N ILE A 443 10.02 8.79 -10.22
CA ILE A 443 10.12 10.11 -10.84
C ILE A 443 9.33 11.03 -9.90
N ASP A 444 9.77 12.24 -9.70
CA ASP A 444 9.15 13.21 -8.78
C ASP A 444 7.61 13.19 -8.89
N GLY A 445 6.97 12.67 -7.85
CA GLY A 445 5.52 12.50 -7.74
C GLY A 445 4.91 11.36 -8.58
N ILE A 446 5.71 10.38 -9.06
CA ILE A 446 5.24 9.24 -9.86
C ILE A 446 5.73 7.93 -9.23
N ASP A 447 4.80 7.08 -8.84
CA ASP A 447 5.07 5.72 -8.38
C ASP A 447 4.89 4.73 -9.53
N LEU A 448 5.86 3.86 -9.72
CA LEU A 448 5.83 2.80 -10.73
C LEU A 448 5.47 1.46 -10.08
N THR A 449 4.55 0.73 -10.67
CA THR A 449 4.25 -0.66 -10.30
C THR A 449 4.66 -1.56 -11.46
N VAL A 450 5.67 -2.38 -11.24
CA VAL A 450 6.18 -3.34 -12.24
C VAL A 450 5.47 -4.67 -12.08
N LYS A 451 5.01 -5.24 -13.21
CA LYS A 451 4.22 -6.48 -13.25
C LYS A 451 4.86 -7.56 -14.11
N GLY A 452 5.71 -7.19 -15.05
CA GLY A 452 6.38 -8.09 -15.96
C GLY A 452 7.71 -7.53 -16.45
N VAL A 453 8.65 -8.40 -16.75
CA VAL A 453 9.95 -8.03 -17.38
C VAL A 453 9.69 -7.60 -18.82
N THR A 454 10.30 -6.50 -19.23
CA THR A 454 10.21 -6.01 -20.62
C THR A 454 11.06 -6.88 -21.54
N ASP A 455 10.51 -7.22 -22.70
CA ASP A 455 11.25 -7.99 -23.72
C ASP A 455 12.26 -7.07 -24.41
N PRO A 456 13.57 -7.33 -24.33
CA PRO A 456 14.59 -6.49 -24.95
C PRO A 456 14.45 -6.33 -26.48
N SER A 457 13.70 -7.25 -27.13
CA SER A 457 13.45 -7.21 -28.58
C SER A 457 12.26 -6.33 -28.97
N LYS A 458 11.45 -5.91 -27.98
CA LYS A 458 10.29 -5.04 -28.17
C LYS A 458 10.62 -3.59 -27.86
N GLN A 459 9.71 -2.71 -28.24
CA GLN A 459 9.79 -1.30 -27.91
C GLN A 459 9.65 -1.14 -26.39
N LYS A 460 10.43 -0.25 -25.79
CA LYS A 460 10.36 0.09 -24.36
C LYS A 460 8.95 0.49 -23.96
N THR A 461 8.55 0.17 -22.74
CA THR A 461 7.27 0.61 -22.21
C THR A 461 7.32 2.11 -21.94
N GLU A 462 6.48 2.88 -22.63
CA GLU A 462 6.35 4.32 -22.38
C GLU A 462 5.24 4.59 -21.37
N ILE A 463 5.57 5.36 -20.34
CA ILE A 463 4.62 5.94 -19.39
C ILE A 463 4.42 7.39 -19.77
N GLY A 464 3.21 7.72 -20.20
CA GLY A 464 2.78 9.11 -20.47
C GLY A 464 2.07 9.68 -19.25
N VAL A 465 2.57 10.78 -18.71
CA VAL A 465 1.93 11.55 -17.63
C VAL A 465 1.42 12.85 -18.20
N GLU A 466 0.12 13.06 -18.16
CA GLU A 466 -0.53 14.25 -18.69
C GLU A 466 -1.49 14.85 -17.66
N TYR A 467 -1.86 16.12 -17.91
CA TYR A 467 -2.97 16.72 -17.17
C TYR A 467 -4.28 16.01 -17.49
N ASP A 468 -5.12 15.80 -16.49
CA ASP A 468 -6.45 15.21 -16.68
C ASP A 468 -7.43 16.20 -17.31
N ARG A 469 -7.25 16.41 -18.63
CA ARG A 469 -8.08 17.31 -19.42
C ARG A 469 -9.49 16.77 -19.56
N GLN A 470 -9.65 15.46 -19.55
CA GLN A 470 -10.95 14.84 -19.76
C GLN A 470 -11.88 15.09 -18.56
N SER A 471 -11.40 14.90 -17.33
CA SER A 471 -12.20 15.19 -16.13
C SER A 471 -12.60 16.64 -16.05
N VAL A 472 -11.71 17.58 -16.39
CA VAL A 472 -12.04 19.01 -16.42
C VAL A 472 -13.07 19.32 -17.51
N ARG A 473 -12.98 18.68 -18.67
CA ARG A 473 -13.98 18.80 -19.74
C ARG A 473 -15.35 18.30 -19.27
N ASP A 474 -15.40 17.12 -18.66
CA ASP A 474 -16.63 16.51 -18.14
C ASP A 474 -17.26 17.39 -17.06
N ASP A 475 -16.48 17.99 -16.17
CA ASP A 475 -16.94 18.93 -15.15
C ASP A 475 -17.55 20.19 -15.78
N ILE A 476 -16.93 20.73 -16.84
CA ILE A 476 -17.47 21.87 -17.60
C ILE A 476 -18.79 21.49 -18.30
N GLU A 477 -18.87 20.32 -18.91
CA GLU A 477 -20.12 19.80 -19.53
C GLU A 477 -21.22 19.64 -18.49
N GLN A 478 -20.92 19.08 -17.34
CA GLN A 478 -21.88 18.93 -16.25
C GLN A 478 -22.37 20.28 -15.73
N PHE A 479 -21.46 21.28 -15.62
CA PHE A 479 -21.83 22.63 -15.25
C PHE A 479 -22.81 23.23 -16.28
N VAL A 480 -22.52 23.17 -17.57
CA VAL A 480 -23.38 23.71 -18.64
C VAL A 480 -24.73 22.98 -18.64
N SER A 481 -24.72 21.65 -18.50
CA SER A 481 -25.93 20.84 -18.40
C SER A 481 -26.78 21.22 -17.19
N SER A 482 -26.16 21.42 -16.01
CA SER A 482 -26.89 21.81 -14.79
C SER A 482 -27.51 23.20 -14.90
N TYR A 483 -26.80 24.15 -15.54
CA TYR A 483 -27.38 25.46 -15.83
C TYR A 483 -28.56 25.36 -16.81
N ASN A 484 -28.43 24.57 -17.86
CA ASN A 484 -29.49 24.37 -18.83
C ASN A 484 -30.72 23.73 -18.20
N GLN A 485 -30.52 22.77 -17.27
CA GLN A 485 -31.59 22.20 -16.47
C GLN A 485 -32.27 23.24 -15.56
N PHE A 486 -31.47 24.07 -14.84
CA PHE A 486 -32.01 25.19 -14.07
C PHE A 486 -32.84 26.14 -14.96
N TYR A 487 -32.31 26.49 -16.10
CA TYR A 487 -33.01 27.37 -17.03
C TYR A 487 -34.32 26.76 -17.51
N GLN A 488 -34.34 25.49 -17.85
CA GLN A 488 -35.52 24.76 -18.26
C GLN A 488 -36.57 24.68 -17.14
N VAL A 489 -36.17 24.32 -15.93
CA VAL A 489 -37.04 24.30 -14.74
C VAL A 489 -37.61 25.71 -14.49
N SER A 490 -36.76 26.72 -14.51
CA SER A 490 -37.21 28.11 -14.30
C SER A 490 -38.22 28.58 -15.35
N LYS A 491 -38.02 28.19 -16.61
CA LYS A 491 -38.91 28.48 -17.72
C LYS A 491 -40.27 27.75 -17.56
N GLU A 492 -40.25 26.44 -17.27
CA GLU A 492 -41.45 25.64 -17.01
C GLU A 492 -42.29 26.25 -15.89
N LEU A 493 -41.63 26.61 -14.76
CA LEU A 493 -42.33 27.15 -13.61
C LEU A 493 -42.87 28.56 -13.80
N SER A 494 -42.26 29.39 -14.67
CA SER A 494 -42.64 30.78 -14.88
C SER A 494 -43.40 31.08 -16.19
N ALA A 495 -43.49 30.10 -17.09
CA ALA A 495 -44.15 30.29 -18.38
C ALA A 495 -45.68 30.34 -18.24
N VAL A 496 -46.29 31.02 -19.20
CA VAL A 496 -47.73 30.92 -19.46
C VAL A 496 -47.88 30.20 -20.80
N ASP A 497 -48.62 29.13 -20.81
CA ASP A 497 -48.91 28.40 -22.05
C ASP A 497 -49.74 29.28 -22.99
N PRO A 498 -49.24 29.62 -24.18
CA PRO A 498 -49.94 30.50 -25.08
C PRO A 498 -51.18 29.87 -25.71
N GLN A 499 -51.33 28.55 -25.71
CA GLN A 499 -52.45 27.83 -26.27
C GLN A 499 -53.59 27.66 -25.28
N THR A 500 -53.26 27.25 -24.05
CA THR A 500 -54.24 26.95 -23.01
C THR A 500 -54.47 28.10 -22.05
N GLY A 501 -53.60 29.10 -22.02
CA GLY A 501 -53.61 30.20 -21.04
C GLY A 501 -53.23 29.75 -19.62
N VAL A 502 -52.81 28.50 -19.42
CA VAL A 502 -52.43 27.96 -18.11
C VAL A 502 -51.10 28.57 -17.72
N ALA A 503 -51.10 29.22 -16.58
CA ALA A 503 -49.89 29.82 -16.02
C ALA A 503 -49.16 28.83 -15.13
N GLY A 504 -47.83 28.74 -15.26
CA GLY A 504 -46.98 28.01 -14.32
C GLY A 504 -47.09 28.58 -12.90
N PRO A 505 -46.72 27.78 -11.89
CA PRO A 505 -46.90 28.14 -10.46
C PRO A 505 -46.18 29.42 -10.04
N LEU A 506 -45.13 29.81 -10.74
CA LEU A 506 -44.35 31.02 -10.51
C LEU A 506 -44.43 32.03 -11.68
N ALA A 507 -45.50 31.93 -12.48
CA ALA A 507 -45.68 32.84 -13.60
C ALA A 507 -45.72 34.33 -13.13
N GLY A 508 -44.88 35.16 -13.76
CA GLY A 508 -44.76 36.58 -13.41
C GLY A 508 -43.96 36.86 -12.15
N ASP A 509 -43.41 35.87 -11.46
CA ASP A 509 -42.64 36.08 -10.26
C ASP A 509 -41.27 36.72 -10.56
N SER A 510 -40.96 37.80 -9.85
CA SER A 510 -39.74 38.58 -10.04
C SER A 510 -38.48 37.82 -9.50
N VAL A 511 -38.64 36.91 -8.54
CA VAL A 511 -37.53 36.15 -7.96
C VAL A 511 -36.93 35.20 -9.00
N VAL A 512 -37.77 34.50 -9.79
CA VAL A 512 -37.30 33.62 -10.87
C VAL A 512 -36.56 34.41 -11.96
N ARG A 513 -37.14 35.54 -12.40
CA ARG A 513 -36.46 36.40 -13.39
C ARG A 513 -35.17 36.99 -12.85
N GLY A 514 -35.15 37.37 -11.56
CA GLY A 514 -33.94 37.87 -10.88
C GLY A 514 -32.84 36.80 -10.82
N ALA A 515 -33.20 35.56 -10.57
CA ALA A 515 -32.25 34.41 -10.54
C ALA A 515 -31.61 34.21 -11.94
N GLN A 516 -32.43 34.16 -12.99
CA GLN A 516 -31.94 34.00 -14.37
C GLN A 516 -31.00 35.18 -14.76
N SER A 517 -31.40 36.41 -14.46
CA SER A 517 -30.61 37.63 -14.79
C SER A 517 -29.27 37.64 -14.04
N ARG A 518 -29.28 37.24 -12.76
CA ARG A 518 -28.05 37.23 -11.93
C ARG A 518 -27.04 36.22 -12.44
N LEU A 519 -27.47 35.01 -12.74
CA LEU A 519 -26.56 33.98 -13.32
C LEU A 519 -26.05 34.46 -14.70
N LYS A 520 -26.90 34.95 -15.56
CA LYS A 520 -26.50 35.50 -16.86
C LYS A 520 -25.45 36.61 -16.72
N SER A 521 -25.59 37.48 -15.72
CA SER A 521 -24.61 38.54 -15.44
C SER A 521 -23.25 37.96 -15.03
N VAL A 522 -23.24 36.92 -14.17
CA VAL A 522 -21.99 36.27 -13.76
C VAL A 522 -21.31 35.57 -14.94
N PHE A 523 -22.08 34.95 -15.84
CA PHE A 523 -21.51 34.27 -17.02
C PHE A 523 -20.93 35.23 -18.07
N SER A 524 -21.39 36.45 -18.07
CA SER A 524 -20.87 37.51 -18.94
C SER A 524 -19.81 38.40 -18.27
N ALA A 525 -19.49 38.12 -17.01
CA ALA A 525 -18.53 38.92 -16.26
C ALA A 525 -17.08 38.52 -16.61
N ASN A 526 -16.21 39.49 -16.65
CA ASN A 526 -14.77 39.27 -16.75
C ASN A 526 -14.22 38.79 -15.41
N ILE A 527 -13.29 37.85 -15.46
CA ILE A 527 -12.51 37.38 -14.32
C ILE A 527 -11.17 38.14 -14.33
N GLU A 528 -10.94 38.94 -13.31
CA GLU A 528 -9.76 39.83 -13.27
C GLU A 528 -8.46 39.06 -12.98
N THR A 529 -8.57 37.94 -12.26
CA THR A 529 -7.44 37.05 -11.94
C THR A 529 -6.95 36.26 -13.14
N ALA A 530 -7.79 36.12 -14.16
CA ALA A 530 -7.46 35.30 -15.33
C ALA A 530 -6.58 36.08 -16.34
N PRO A 531 -5.77 35.37 -17.13
CA PRO A 531 -4.97 35.93 -18.21
C PRO A 531 -5.83 36.71 -19.23
N GLU A 532 -5.21 37.66 -19.98
CA GLU A 532 -5.95 38.53 -20.91
C GLU A 532 -6.73 37.79 -22.00
N ASP A 533 -6.26 36.61 -22.38
CA ASP A 533 -6.85 35.75 -23.41
C ASP A 533 -7.87 34.72 -22.87
N LEU A 534 -8.17 34.74 -21.55
CA LEU A 534 -9.06 33.78 -20.88
C LEU A 534 -9.96 34.45 -19.83
N LYS A 535 -10.44 35.68 -20.05
CA LYS A 535 -11.21 36.45 -19.06
C LYS A 535 -12.69 36.11 -19.01
N THR A 536 -13.24 35.46 -20.03
CA THR A 536 -14.67 35.17 -20.17
C THR A 536 -14.96 33.74 -20.55
N LEU A 537 -16.15 33.22 -20.20
CA LEU A 537 -16.61 31.90 -20.65
C LEU A 537 -16.62 31.75 -22.17
N THR A 538 -16.82 32.85 -22.91
CA THR A 538 -16.86 32.81 -24.37
C THR A 538 -15.51 32.41 -24.97
N GLU A 539 -14.42 32.74 -24.31
CA GLU A 539 -13.05 32.38 -24.73
C GLU A 539 -12.77 30.88 -24.57
N PHE A 540 -13.53 30.24 -23.70
CA PHE A 540 -13.55 28.77 -23.58
C PHE A 540 -14.53 28.09 -24.54
N GLY A 541 -15.21 28.82 -25.40
CA GLY A 541 -16.22 28.28 -26.31
C GLY A 541 -17.60 28.09 -25.67
N ILE A 542 -17.84 28.59 -24.45
CA ILE A 542 -19.14 28.51 -23.77
C ILE A 542 -19.91 29.78 -24.01
N THR A 543 -20.98 29.70 -24.80
CA THR A 543 -21.75 30.88 -25.20
C THR A 543 -23.22 30.77 -24.84
N GLY A 544 -23.86 31.90 -24.57
CA GLY A 544 -25.30 31.98 -24.34
C GLY A 544 -26.10 31.96 -25.64
N THR A 545 -27.08 31.06 -25.73
CA THR A 545 -28.01 31.03 -26.84
C THR A 545 -29.06 32.16 -26.76
N ARG A 546 -29.76 32.42 -27.86
CA ARG A 546 -30.90 33.37 -27.88
C ARG A 546 -32.05 32.90 -26.99
N GLN A 547 -32.17 31.58 -26.75
CA GLN A 547 -33.17 30.99 -25.88
C GLN A 547 -32.82 31.15 -24.40
N GLY A 548 -31.57 31.52 -24.05
CA GLY A 548 -31.11 31.72 -22.69
C GLY A 548 -30.40 30.52 -22.06
N THR A 549 -30.19 29.43 -22.79
CA THR A 549 -29.34 28.31 -22.43
C THR A 549 -27.88 28.58 -22.73
N LEU A 550 -26.95 27.74 -22.23
CA LEU A 550 -25.55 27.73 -22.63
C LEU A 550 -25.30 26.62 -23.66
N GLU A 551 -24.39 26.90 -24.58
CA GLU A 551 -23.92 25.97 -25.60
C GLU A 551 -22.39 25.91 -25.58
N ILE A 552 -21.83 24.71 -25.80
CA ILE A 552 -20.38 24.48 -25.83
C ILE A 552 -19.93 24.29 -27.28
N ASN A 553 -18.91 25.04 -27.67
CA ASN A 553 -18.11 24.75 -28.85
C ASN A 553 -16.93 23.89 -28.42
N TYR A 554 -17.04 22.56 -28.67
CA TYR A 554 -16.04 21.60 -28.24
C TYR A 554 -14.65 21.81 -28.84
N ASP A 555 -14.59 22.21 -30.13
CA ASP A 555 -13.30 22.48 -30.80
C ASP A 555 -12.53 23.62 -30.09
N MET A 556 -13.28 24.63 -29.65
CA MET A 556 -12.69 25.74 -28.93
C MET A 556 -12.32 25.40 -27.50
N LEU A 557 -13.17 24.63 -26.82
CA LEU A 557 -12.92 24.14 -25.46
C LEU A 557 -11.68 23.25 -25.43
N ASP A 558 -11.60 22.25 -26.29
CA ASP A 558 -10.47 21.32 -26.38
C ASP A 558 -9.16 22.05 -26.73
N LYS A 559 -9.23 23.07 -27.61
CA LYS A 559 -8.08 23.92 -27.91
C LYS A 559 -7.58 24.67 -26.67
N GLN A 560 -8.48 25.19 -25.84
CA GLN A 560 -8.10 25.89 -24.60
C GLN A 560 -7.57 24.95 -23.55
N LEU A 561 -8.23 23.79 -23.37
CA LEU A 561 -7.75 22.73 -22.47
C LEU A 561 -6.35 22.24 -22.85
N ASN A 562 -6.05 22.13 -24.14
CA ASN A 562 -4.71 21.71 -24.60
C ASN A 562 -3.65 22.81 -24.47
N LYS A 563 -4.01 24.05 -24.74
CA LYS A 563 -3.02 25.14 -24.81
C LYS A 563 -2.79 25.83 -23.47
N ASN A 564 -3.83 25.97 -22.66
CA ASN A 564 -3.84 26.85 -21.50
C ASN A 564 -4.24 26.13 -20.20
N PHE A 565 -4.04 24.81 -20.10
CA PHE A 565 -4.50 24.01 -18.97
C PHE A 565 -4.03 24.57 -17.62
N THR A 566 -2.78 24.93 -17.50
CA THR A 566 -2.18 25.49 -16.27
C THR A 566 -2.75 26.84 -15.85
N LYS A 567 -3.45 27.52 -16.76
CA LYS A 567 -4.09 28.82 -16.50
C LYS A 567 -5.57 28.72 -16.17
N LEU A 568 -6.14 27.49 -16.20
CA LEU A 568 -7.57 27.29 -15.91
C LEU A 568 -7.89 27.61 -14.44
N GLU A 569 -6.95 27.34 -13.55
CA GLU A 569 -7.09 27.66 -12.13
C GLU A 569 -7.26 29.16 -11.90
N ASP A 570 -6.55 30.00 -12.64
CA ASP A 570 -6.67 31.48 -12.56
C ASP A 570 -8.07 31.99 -12.96
N PHE A 571 -8.74 31.26 -13.89
CA PHE A 571 -10.09 31.61 -14.33
C PHE A 571 -11.18 30.99 -13.44
N PHE A 572 -11.13 29.64 -13.23
CA PHE A 572 -12.19 28.95 -12.52
C PHE A 572 -12.01 28.96 -11.01
N GLY A 573 -10.76 28.81 -10.53
CA GLY A 573 -10.39 28.59 -9.14
C GLY A 573 -10.28 29.85 -8.28
N GLY A 574 -9.81 29.66 -7.07
CA GLY A 574 -9.52 30.73 -6.12
C GLY A 574 -10.75 31.47 -5.58
N ASN A 575 -10.47 32.55 -4.82
CA ASN A 575 -11.52 33.34 -4.14
C ASN A 575 -12.15 34.45 -5.04
N GLN A 576 -11.61 34.70 -6.21
CA GLN A 576 -12.12 35.69 -7.18
C GLN A 576 -12.44 35.08 -8.54
N GLY A 577 -12.23 33.77 -8.70
CA GLY A 577 -12.48 33.03 -9.90
C GLY A 577 -13.97 32.84 -10.22
N PHE A 578 -14.23 32.31 -11.40
CA PHE A 578 -15.58 32.09 -11.92
C PHE A 578 -16.45 31.24 -10.99
N ALA A 579 -15.92 30.13 -10.51
CA ALA A 579 -16.67 29.20 -9.63
C ALA A 579 -17.14 29.90 -8.34
N LYS A 580 -16.30 30.76 -7.75
CA LYS A 580 -16.68 31.53 -6.56
C LYS A 580 -17.76 32.57 -6.88
N LYS A 581 -17.68 33.28 -8.01
CA LYS A 581 -18.71 34.24 -8.42
C LYS A 581 -20.07 33.56 -8.65
N VAL A 582 -20.07 32.35 -9.25
CA VAL A 582 -21.29 31.57 -9.44
C VAL A 582 -21.85 31.09 -8.07
N GLU A 583 -21.00 30.58 -7.21
CA GLU A 583 -21.40 30.16 -5.86
C GLU A 583 -22.01 31.34 -5.08
N ASP A 584 -21.36 32.50 -5.07
CA ASP A 584 -21.85 33.68 -4.36
C ASP A 584 -23.19 34.16 -4.93
N ALA A 585 -23.35 34.13 -6.25
CA ALA A 585 -24.62 34.43 -6.87
C ALA A 585 -25.72 33.45 -6.41
N ILE A 586 -25.46 32.17 -6.42
CA ILE A 586 -26.41 31.15 -5.95
C ILE A 586 -26.67 31.29 -4.44
N GLN A 587 -25.64 31.48 -3.64
CA GLN A 587 -25.78 31.68 -2.20
C GLN A 587 -26.61 32.89 -1.84
N SER A 588 -26.53 33.97 -2.63
CA SER A 588 -27.38 35.14 -2.47
C SER A 588 -28.85 34.88 -2.78
N MET A 589 -29.18 33.79 -3.47
CA MET A 589 -30.53 33.37 -3.80
C MET A 589 -31.04 32.24 -2.88
N THR A 590 -30.24 31.21 -2.61
CA THR A 590 -30.64 30.02 -1.87
C THR A 590 -30.20 30.01 -0.40
N GLY A 591 -29.28 30.87 0.00
CA GLY A 591 -28.78 31.00 1.37
C GLY A 591 -29.83 31.40 2.40
N VAL A 592 -29.49 31.43 3.66
CA VAL A 592 -30.43 31.72 4.79
C VAL A 592 -31.19 33.02 4.60
N THR A 593 -30.54 34.08 4.09
CA THR A 593 -31.13 35.39 3.78
C THR A 593 -31.41 35.55 2.29
N GLY A 594 -31.28 34.49 1.49
CA GLY A 594 -31.44 34.52 0.05
C GLY A 594 -32.86 34.85 -0.40
N THR A 595 -32.96 35.36 -1.62
CA THR A 595 -34.25 35.86 -2.16
C THR A 595 -35.30 34.72 -2.28
N ILE A 596 -34.89 33.54 -2.72
CA ILE A 596 -35.75 32.34 -2.82
C ILE A 596 -36.20 31.92 -1.43
N ARG A 597 -35.27 31.80 -0.51
CA ARG A 597 -35.54 31.37 0.88
C ARG A 597 -36.50 32.34 1.59
N THR A 598 -36.31 33.65 1.38
CA THR A 598 -37.21 34.66 1.93
C THR A 598 -38.62 34.54 1.35
N ARG A 599 -38.72 34.23 0.06
CA ARG A 599 -40.01 34.03 -0.60
C ARG A 599 -40.72 32.75 -0.12
N GLU A 600 -40.00 31.64 -0.02
CA GLU A 600 -40.51 30.38 0.61
C GLU A 600 -41.05 30.64 2.01
N LYS A 601 -40.30 31.37 2.85
CA LYS A 601 -40.73 31.73 4.20
C LYS A 601 -42.02 32.54 4.18
N SER A 602 -42.09 33.59 3.32
CA SER A 602 -43.30 34.39 3.18
C SER A 602 -44.52 33.58 2.75
N LEU A 603 -44.35 32.64 1.82
CA LEU A 603 -45.43 31.72 1.41
C LEU A 603 -45.82 30.75 2.55
N SER A 604 -44.90 30.26 3.29
CA SER A 604 -45.16 29.44 4.48
C SER A 604 -45.95 30.20 5.54
N GLU A 605 -45.59 31.46 5.81
CA GLU A 605 -46.35 32.36 6.70
C GLU A 605 -47.77 32.62 6.20
N GLN A 606 -47.95 32.76 4.88
CA GLN A 606 -49.29 32.85 4.28
C GLN A 606 -50.09 31.56 4.45
N ASN A 607 -49.48 30.38 4.35
CA ASN A 607 -50.11 29.11 4.56
C ASN A 607 -50.56 28.93 6.04
N TYR A 608 -49.73 29.40 6.98
CA TYR A 608 -50.16 29.45 8.39
C TYR A 608 -51.39 30.35 8.63
N ARG A 609 -51.42 31.55 7.99
CA ARG A 609 -52.59 32.45 8.07
C ARG A 609 -53.84 31.78 7.49
N LEU A 610 -53.75 31.05 6.36
CA LEU A 610 -54.87 30.28 5.81
C LEU A 610 -55.35 29.20 6.78
N SER A 611 -54.47 28.60 7.55
CA SER A 611 -54.83 27.64 8.58
C SER A 611 -55.61 28.30 9.76
N ASP A 612 -55.21 29.54 10.10
CA ASP A 612 -55.95 30.34 11.07
C ASP A 612 -57.32 30.77 10.56
N ASP A 613 -57.38 31.17 9.27
CA ASP A 613 -58.67 31.52 8.60
C ASP A 613 -59.57 30.31 8.50
N GLN A 614 -59.04 29.12 8.22
CA GLN A 614 -59.80 27.87 8.25
C GLN A 614 -60.41 27.61 9.64
N SER A 615 -59.60 27.81 10.68
CA SER A 615 -60.05 27.63 12.08
C SER A 615 -61.11 28.67 12.47
N ALA A 616 -60.97 29.91 11.99
CA ALA A 616 -61.93 30.96 12.20
C ALA A 616 -63.23 30.71 11.42
N LEU A 617 -63.14 30.21 10.19
CA LEU A 617 -64.33 29.80 9.41
C LEU A 617 -65.10 28.67 10.11
N ASN A 618 -64.41 27.65 10.60
CA ASN A 618 -65.07 26.55 11.32
C ASN A 618 -65.81 27.07 12.56
N ARG A 619 -65.20 27.87 13.41
CA ARG A 619 -65.86 28.50 14.59
C ARG A 619 -67.05 29.34 14.20
N ARG A 620 -66.97 30.08 13.09
CA ARG A 620 -68.08 30.90 12.57
C ARG A 620 -69.22 30.03 12.08
N MET A 621 -68.94 28.94 11.39
CA MET A 621 -69.96 28.00 10.90
C MET A 621 -70.65 27.27 12.05
N ASP A 622 -69.91 26.81 13.07
CA ASP A 622 -70.47 26.20 14.27
C ASP A 622 -71.41 27.18 14.97
N SER A 623 -71.03 28.43 15.17
CA SER A 623 -71.85 29.48 15.75
C SER A 623 -73.07 29.87 14.88
N LEU A 624 -72.94 29.79 13.55
CA LEU A 624 -74.07 29.97 12.60
C LEU A 624 -75.03 28.81 12.72
N GLU A 625 -74.53 27.58 12.76
CA GLU A 625 -75.34 26.39 12.93
C GLU A 625 -76.17 26.44 14.22
N GLU A 626 -75.53 26.74 15.33
CA GLU A 626 -76.21 26.84 16.63
C GLU A 626 -77.29 27.92 16.61
N ARG A 627 -76.96 29.12 16.12
CA ARG A 627 -77.94 30.23 16.03
C ARG A 627 -79.08 29.91 15.09
N THR A 628 -78.82 29.27 13.95
CA THR A 628 -79.85 28.94 12.97
C THR A 628 -80.74 27.82 13.51
N LYS A 629 -80.16 26.79 14.13
CA LYS A 629 -80.89 25.72 14.84
C LYS A 629 -81.80 26.28 15.92
N ASN A 630 -81.31 27.18 16.75
CA ASN A 630 -82.11 27.82 17.81
C ASN A 630 -83.26 28.66 17.24
N LYS A 631 -83.03 29.38 16.09
CA LYS A 631 -84.09 30.14 15.41
C LYS A 631 -85.16 29.21 14.83
N PHE A 632 -84.78 28.09 14.19
CA PHE A 632 -85.74 27.12 13.64
C PHE A 632 -86.48 26.38 14.77
N MET A 633 -85.86 26.03 15.87
CA MET A 633 -86.52 25.44 17.02
C MET A 633 -87.54 26.42 17.65
N ALA A 634 -87.16 27.69 17.83
CA ALA A 634 -88.08 28.73 18.31
C ALA A 634 -89.25 28.96 17.36
N MET A 635 -89.03 28.90 16.04
CA MET A 635 -90.08 29.01 15.03
C MET A 635 -90.97 27.79 15.06
N GLN A 636 -90.44 26.57 15.23
CA GLN A 636 -91.22 25.33 15.38
C GLN A 636 -92.06 25.40 16.67
N ASP A 637 -91.50 25.85 17.78
CA ASP A 637 -92.23 26.03 19.04
C ASP A 637 -93.38 27.05 18.88
N ALA A 638 -93.08 28.18 18.24
CA ALA A 638 -94.11 29.19 17.92
C ALA A 638 -95.26 28.62 16.99
N THR A 639 -94.86 27.86 15.99
CA THR A 639 -95.79 27.23 15.07
C THR A 639 -96.64 26.18 15.83
N THR A 640 -96.01 25.39 16.68
CA THR A 640 -96.75 24.37 17.48
C THR A 640 -97.74 25.04 18.45
N LYS A 641 -97.28 26.18 19.08
CA LYS A 641 -98.19 26.98 19.96
C LYS A 641 -99.33 27.57 19.15
N MET A 642 -99.07 28.15 17.96
CA MET A 642 -100.15 28.65 17.09
C MET A 642 -101.10 27.56 16.65
N GLN A 643 -100.59 26.38 16.25
CA GLN A 643 -101.42 25.22 15.89
C GLN A 643 -102.27 24.73 17.10
N GLY A 644 -101.67 24.71 18.30
CA GLY A 644 -102.36 24.39 19.52
C GLY A 644 -103.44 25.43 19.90
N GLN A 645 -103.14 26.72 19.67
CA GLN A 645 -104.15 27.79 19.84
C GLN A 645 -105.28 27.71 18.84
N LEU A 646 -104.91 27.43 17.51
CA LEU A 646 -105.87 27.28 16.46
C LEU A 646 -106.77 26.06 16.74
N SER A 647 -106.15 24.93 17.13
CA SER A 647 -106.87 23.71 17.49
C SER A 647 -107.81 23.92 18.71
N GLY A 648 -107.30 24.68 19.70
CA GLY A 648 -108.12 25.09 20.84
C GLY A 648 -109.31 26.01 20.48
N MET A 649 -109.08 26.98 19.60
CA MET A 649 -110.16 27.81 19.02
C MET A 649 -111.13 27.00 18.19
N MET A 650 -110.68 26.07 17.35
CA MET A 650 -111.52 25.22 16.59
C MET A 650 -112.38 24.27 17.45
N ASN A 651 -111.79 23.77 18.54
CA ASN A 651 -112.54 22.98 19.55
C ASN A 651 -113.52 23.84 20.39
N ALA A 652 -113.36 25.16 20.52
CA ALA A 652 -114.22 26.04 21.18
C ALA A 652 -115.38 26.59 20.31
N LEU A 653 -115.27 26.46 18.96
CA LEU A 653 -116.23 26.94 17.98
C LEU A 653 -117.06 25.81 17.40
N GLY A 654 -116.77 24.56 17.66
CA GLY A 654 -117.52 23.39 17.28
C GLY A 654 -118.14 22.70 18.44
#